data_445003a579c6f65c20fb61481ae1deba
#
_entry.id   445003a579c6f65c20fb61481ae1deba
#
_cell.length_a   1.000
_cell.length_b   1.000
_cell.length_c   1.000
_cell.angle_alpha   90.00
_cell.angle_beta   90.00
_cell.angle_gamma   90.00
#
_symmetry.space_group_name_H-M   'P 1'
#
loop_
_entity.id
_entity.type
_entity.pdbx_description
1 polymer ?
#
loop_
_entity_poly.entity_id
_entity_poly.type
_entity_poly.pdbx_seq_one_letter_code
_entity_poly.pdbx_strand_id
1 'polypeptide(L)'
;MTNRFEPTDLVVPFEQLRMSDVEVVGGKNASLGEMISQLPNGVRVPTGFATTAHAFREFLKHGGLTERISQRLATLDTEDVRALAVAGAEIRGWIEAQPFPADLEAAIRGAFAKLAGDNLQASFAVRSSATAEDLPDASFAGQQETFLNVVGIEDVLHKMKEVFASLYNDRAISYRVHKGFAHDVVALSAGVQRMVRSDLGAAGVMFTIDTESGFSDVVFVTSSYGLGETVVQGAVNPDEFYVHKPALKAGKQAVIRRNLGSKLIKMEFATPEEKAASGKLVRTVDTTVEARNRYSLTNEDVTELARYAVIIEEHYGRPMDIEWGKDGTDGHLYILQARPETVKSQQQGKAEQRYKLKGTGTVLAEGRAIGQKIGTGPVRIVHNISEMDTVKPGDILVTDMTDPNWEPVMKRASAIVTNRGGRTCHAAIIARELGIPAVVGCGNATERLSNGTLVTVACSEGDTGYIYEGLLETEVTEVTRGEMPHIGLKIMMNVGNPQLAFDFCQMPNSGVGLARLEFIINNNIGVHPKAILDYPNIDSDLKKAVESVARGHASPRAFYVDKLAEGIATIAAAFWPKPVIVRLSDFKSNEYKKLIGGSRYEPEEENPMLGFRGASRYISAEFGEAFAMECEALKRVRNDMGLSNIEIMVPFVRTLKQAERVTGMLADHGLVRESQGGKDGLRIIMMCEVPSNAILAEQFLAYFDGMSIGSNDLTQLTLGLDRDSGLELLAHDFDERDPAVKAMISRAIAACRAQGKYIGICGQGPSDHPDFAEWLADEGIVSISLNPDTVVDTWQRLAARG
;
A
#
# COMPACT_ATOMS: atom_id res chain seq x y z
N MET A 1 13.92 38.55 -20.05
CA MET A 1 13.86 37.07 -20.05
C MET A 1 13.88 36.63 -21.51
N THR A 2 14.95 36.01 -21.96
CA THR A 2 15.00 35.44 -23.32
C THR A 2 13.95 34.34 -23.40
N ASN A 3 13.04 34.43 -24.36
CA ASN A 3 12.08 33.37 -24.62
C ASN A 3 12.87 32.07 -24.91
N ARG A 4 12.56 30.99 -24.19
CA ARG A 4 13.20 29.69 -24.35
C ARG A 4 12.88 29.07 -25.70
N PHE A 5 11.73 29.35 -26.22
CA PHE A 5 11.21 28.98 -27.54
C PHE A 5 9.95 29.83 -27.83
N GLU A 6 9.51 29.81 -29.07
CA GLU A 6 8.28 30.51 -29.48
C GLU A 6 7.10 29.51 -29.53
N PRO A 7 5.85 29.94 -29.20
CA PRO A 7 4.68 29.05 -29.29
C PRO A 7 4.45 28.45 -30.69
N THR A 8 5.00 29.06 -31.72
CA THR A 8 4.91 28.63 -33.12
C THR A 8 6.07 27.71 -33.54
N ASP A 9 7.01 27.41 -32.66
CA ASP A 9 8.02 26.41 -32.92
C ASP A 9 7.35 25.03 -33.09
N LEU A 10 7.86 24.24 -34.01
CA LEU A 10 7.25 22.94 -34.37
C LEU A 10 7.73 21.83 -33.46
N VAL A 11 8.98 21.89 -33.00
CA VAL A 11 9.62 20.89 -32.16
C VAL A 11 10.42 21.58 -31.07
N VAL A 12 10.34 21.09 -29.83
CA VAL A 12 11.05 21.65 -28.67
C VAL A 12 11.76 20.53 -27.91
N PRO A 13 13.09 20.63 -27.65
CA PRO A 13 13.77 19.69 -26.75
C PRO A 13 13.21 19.76 -25.32
N PHE A 14 13.17 18.63 -24.63
CA PHE A 14 12.61 18.57 -23.26
C PHE A 14 13.29 19.55 -22.30
N GLU A 15 14.59 19.75 -22.43
CA GLU A 15 15.36 20.66 -21.56
C GLU A 15 14.85 22.11 -21.59
N GLN A 16 14.16 22.52 -22.65
CA GLN A 16 13.60 23.85 -22.78
C GLN A 16 12.18 23.99 -22.23
N LEU A 17 11.56 22.86 -21.87
CA LEU A 17 10.17 22.82 -21.38
C LEU A 17 10.09 23.06 -19.88
N ARG A 18 8.98 23.62 -19.46
CA ARG A 18 8.61 23.84 -18.06
C ARG A 18 7.15 23.45 -17.86
N MET A 19 6.74 23.28 -16.61
CA MET A 19 5.37 22.94 -16.27
C MET A 19 4.35 23.99 -16.75
N SER A 20 4.77 25.22 -16.94
CA SER A 20 3.97 26.29 -17.53
C SER A 20 3.67 26.10 -19.03
N ASP A 21 4.27 25.14 -19.69
CA ASP A 21 4.16 24.93 -21.14
C ASP A 21 3.10 23.86 -21.50
N VAL A 22 2.21 23.50 -20.61
CA VAL A 22 1.17 22.45 -20.82
C VAL A 22 0.31 22.73 -22.07
N GLU A 23 -0.04 23.98 -22.31
CA GLU A 23 -0.83 24.39 -23.50
C GLU A 23 -0.07 24.20 -24.83
N VAL A 24 1.26 24.10 -24.77
CA VAL A 24 2.12 23.95 -25.92
C VAL A 24 2.47 22.51 -26.22
N VAL A 25 2.77 21.71 -25.18
CA VAL A 25 3.30 20.35 -25.35
C VAL A 25 2.54 19.28 -24.56
N GLY A 26 1.47 19.64 -23.90
CA GLY A 26 0.71 18.74 -23.04
C GLY A 26 1.37 18.49 -21.68
N GLY A 27 0.62 17.89 -20.76
CA GLY A 27 1.02 17.71 -19.37
C GLY A 27 2.23 16.82 -19.17
N LYS A 28 2.27 15.66 -19.84
CA LYS A 28 3.39 14.71 -19.71
C LYS A 28 4.72 15.30 -20.16
N ASN A 29 4.77 15.92 -21.32
CA ASN A 29 6.01 16.50 -21.86
C ASN A 29 6.45 17.73 -21.06
N ALA A 30 5.51 18.55 -20.60
CA ALA A 30 5.78 19.70 -19.74
C ALA A 30 6.40 19.24 -18.41
N SER A 31 5.86 18.21 -17.80
CA SER A 31 6.40 17.62 -16.56
C SER A 31 7.79 17.02 -16.75
N LEU A 32 8.02 16.29 -17.82
CA LEU A 32 9.37 15.77 -18.14
C LEU A 32 10.39 16.88 -18.28
N GLY A 33 10.06 17.94 -19.02
CA GLY A 33 10.92 19.09 -19.19
C GLY A 33 11.20 19.83 -17.89
N GLU A 34 10.20 20.00 -17.04
CA GLU A 34 10.33 20.56 -15.70
C GLU A 34 11.31 19.77 -14.85
N MET A 35 11.16 18.45 -14.81
CA MET A 35 12.04 17.58 -14.03
C MET A 35 13.48 17.61 -14.55
N ILE A 36 13.69 17.53 -15.86
CA ILE A 36 15.03 17.57 -16.46
C ILE A 36 15.74 18.87 -16.13
N SER A 37 15.04 19.99 -16.19
CA SER A 37 15.61 21.32 -16.08
C SER A 37 15.72 21.87 -14.66
N GLN A 38 14.84 21.46 -13.75
CA GLN A 38 14.67 22.08 -12.42
C GLN A 38 15.07 21.18 -11.25
N LEU A 39 15.10 19.86 -11.43
CA LEU A 39 15.49 18.95 -10.36
C LEU A 39 17.01 18.83 -10.23
N PRO A 40 17.53 18.45 -9.05
CA PRO A 40 18.97 18.21 -8.87
C PRO A 40 19.52 17.16 -9.84
N ASN A 41 20.77 17.32 -10.25
CA ASN A 41 21.43 16.43 -11.21
C ASN A 41 21.46 14.94 -10.83
N GLY A 42 21.23 14.61 -9.57
CA GLY A 42 21.16 13.21 -9.10
C GLY A 42 19.90 12.47 -9.53
N VAL A 43 18.83 13.19 -9.88
CA VAL A 43 17.57 12.60 -10.36
C VAL A 43 17.65 12.45 -11.88
N ARG A 44 17.75 11.21 -12.33
CA ARG A 44 17.90 10.91 -13.76
C ARG A 44 16.55 10.85 -14.44
N VAL A 45 16.40 11.63 -15.52
CA VAL A 45 15.21 11.60 -16.39
C VAL A 45 15.72 11.47 -17.83
N PRO A 46 15.25 10.47 -18.61
CA PRO A 46 15.68 10.33 -20.00
C PRO A 46 15.25 11.53 -20.82
N THR A 47 16.16 12.03 -21.63
CA THR A 47 15.90 13.19 -22.48
C THR A 47 15.15 12.82 -23.75
N GLY A 48 14.67 13.82 -24.47
CA GLY A 48 13.92 13.69 -25.69
C GLY A 48 13.49 15.03 -26.25
N PHE A 49 12.52 14.99 -27.12
CA PHE A 49 11.90 16.20 -27.69
C PHE A 49 10.39 16.00 -27.87
N ALA A 50 9.67 17.09 -28.01
CA ALA A 50 8.23 17.10 -28.24
C ALA A 50 7.85 17.93 -29.46
N THR A 51 6.85 17.49 -30.21
CA THR A 51 6.13 18.36 -31.14
C THR A 51 5.17 19.24 -30.36
N THR A 52 4.88 20.43 -30.89
CA THR A 52 4.01 21.38 -30.24
C THR A 52 2.54 21.21 -30.65
N ALA A 53 1.62 21.80 -29.87
CA ALA A 53 0.22 21.91 -30.27
C ALA A 53 0.06 22.66 -31.61
N HIS A 54 0.88 23.67 -31.83
CA HIS A 54 0.93 24.38 -33.10
C HIS A 54 1.29 23.43 -34.27
N ALA A 55 2.30 22.60 -34.08
CA ALA A 55 2.70 21.60 -35.09
C ALA A 55 1.55 20.62 -35.42
N PHE A 56 0.85 20.16 -34.40
CA PHE A 56 -0.32 19.27 -34.57
C PHE A 56 -1.42 19.96 -35.39
N ARG A 57 -1.75 21.21 -35.07
CA ARG A 57 -2.77 21.96 -35.81
C ARG A 57 -2.36 22.25 -37.24
N GLU A 58 -1.08 22.58 -37.48
CA GLU A 58 -0.56 22.77 -38.84
C GLU A 58 -0.59 21.45 -39.63
N PHE A 59 -0.29 20.32 -39.01
CA PHE A 59 -0.41 18.99 -39.63
C PHE A 59 -1.85 18.72 -40.10
N LEU A 60 -2.86 18.99 -39.26
CA LEU A 60 -4.25 18.80 -39.62
C LEU A 60 -4.73 19.77 -40.71
N LYS A 61 -4.24 21.01 -40.74
CA LYS A 61 -4.54 21.95 -41.78
C LYS A 61 -3.99 21.58 -43.15
N HIS A 62 -2.82 20.94 -43.14
CA HIS A 62 -2.08 20.55 -44.32
C HIS A 62 -2.84 19.54 -45.14
N GLY A 63 -3.60 19.53 -45.92
CA GLY A 63 -4.45 18.56 -46.63
C GLY A 63 -5.92 18.63 -46.28
N GLY A 64 -6.32 19.66 -45.54
CA GLY A 64 -7.72 19.93 -45.23
C GLY A 64 -8.36 18.98 -44.22
N LEU A 65 -7.56 18.30 -43.42
CA LEU A 65 -8.05 17.33 -42.43
C LEU A 65 -8.91 17.99 -41.33
N THR A 66 -8.57 19.22 -40.91
CA THR A 66 -9.33 19.93 -39.87
C THR A 66 -10.81 20.03 -40.21
N GLU A 67 -11.12 20.47 -41.40
CA GLU A 67 -12.51 20.62 -41.86
C GLU A 67 -13.18 19.28 -42.10
N ARG A 68 -12.45 18.34 -42.70
CA ARG A 68 -12.96 17.00 -43.00
C ARG A 68 -13.32 16.21 -41.73
N ILE A 69 -12.50 16.32 -40.71
CA ILE A 69 -12.75 15.71 -39.38
C ILE A 69 -13.95 16.38 -38.72
N SER A 70 -14.00 17.72 -38.72
CA SER A 70 -15.12 18.49 -38.15
C SER A 70 -16.45 18.09 -38.77
N GLN A 71 -16.51 18.00 -40.09
CA GLN A 71 -17.72 17.59 -40.82
C GLN A 71 -18.14 16.14 -40.46
N ARG A 72 -17.16 15.24 -40.33
CA ARG A 72 -17.44 13.83 -39.99
C ARG A 72 -17.99 13.66 -38.58
N LEU A 73 -17.47 14.43 -37.62
CA LEU A 73 -17.88 14.38 -36.24
C LEU A 73 -19.20 15.16 -35.96
N ALA A 74 -19.54 16.15 -36.76
CA ALA A 74 -20.72 16.99 -36.56
C ALA A 74 -22.05 16.19 -36.61
N THR A 75 -22.09 15.11 -37.37
CA THR A 75 -23.29 14.28 -37.57
C THR A 75 -23.19 12.92 -36.81
N LEU A 76 -22.16 12.72 -36.02
CA LEU A 76 -21.92 11.45 -35.35
C LEU A 76 -22.72 11.37 -34.04
N ASP A 77 -23.50 10.29 -33.91
CA ASP A 77 -24.08 9.88 -32.64
C ASP A 77 -23.10 8.96 -31.91
N THR A 78 -22.48 9.48 -30.84
CA THR A 78 -21.48 8.75 -30.05
C THR A 78 -22.07 7.64 -29.17
N GLU A 79 -23.37 7.60 -29.00
CA GLU A 79 -24.07 6.49 -28.32
C GLU A 79 -24.22 5.28 -29.22
N ASP A 80 -24.17 5.45 -30.53
CA ASP A 80 -24.11 4.36 -31.48
C ASP A 80 -22.67 3.86 -31.63
N VAL A 81 -22.37 2.80 -30.93
CA VAL A 81 -21.01 2.21 -30.86
C VAL A 81 -20.47 1.80 -32.23
N ARG A 82 -21.33 1.33 -33.13
CA ARG A 82 -20.92 0.96 -34.49
C ARG A 82 -20.60 2.17 -35.36
N ALA A 83 -21.45 3.18 -35.30
CA ALA A 83 -21.22 4.45 -36.01
C ALA A 83 -19.93 5.12 -35.50
N LEU A 84 -19.72 5.11 -34.19
CA LEU A 84 -18.50 5.64 -33.56
C LEU A 84 -17.24 4.88 -34.06
N ALA A 85 -17.29 3.57 -34.09
CA ALA A 85 -16.16 2.75 -34.54
C ALA A 85 -15.81 3.01 -36.02
N VAL A 86 -16.81 3.13 -36.89
CA VAL A 86 -16.60 3.45 -38.31
C VAL A 86 -16.02 4.85 -38.48
N ALA A 87 -16.58 5.86 -37.85
CA ALA A 87 -16.12 7.24 -37.93
C ALA A 87 -14.69 7.38 -37.36
N GLY A 88 -14.42 6.78 -36.21
CA GLY A 88 -13.09 6.80 -35.59
C GLY A 88 -12.03 6.16 -36.50
N ALA A 89 -12.30 4.99 -37.06
CA ALA A 89 -11.40 4.30 -37.96
C ALA A 89 -11.13 5.13 -39.24
N GLU A 90 -12.13 5.76 -39.82
CA GLU A 90 -11.96 6.63 -40.99
C GLU A 90 -11.03 7.81 -40.67
N ILE A 91 -11.28 8.51 -39.56
CA ILE A 91 -10.50 9.69 -39.16
C ILE A 91 -9.04 9.30 -38.90
N ARG A 92 -8.81 8.22 -38.14
CA ARG A 92 -7.45 7.71 -37.87
C ARG A 92 -6.73 7.36 -39.16
N GLY A 93 -7.43 6.68 -40.08
CA GLY A 93 -6.86 6.34 -41.40
C GLY A 93 -6.46 7.57 -42.21
N TRP A 94 -7.22 8.65 -42.18
CA TRP A 94 -6.88 9.89 -42.86
C TRP A 94 -5.61 10.53 -42.27
N ILE A 95 -5.47 10.54 -40.98
CA ILE A 95 -4.31 11.09 -40.26
C ILE A 95 -3.05 10.29 -40.57
N GLU A 96 -3.14 8.97 -40.49
CA GLU A 96 -2.00 8.06 -40.76
C GLU A 96 -1.53 8.13 -42.20
N ALA A 97 -2.45 8.36 -43.14
CA ALA A 97 -2.12 8.49 -44.56
C ALA A 97 -1.60 9.87 -44.98
N GLN A 98 -1.83 10.91 -44.15
CA GLN A 98 -1.42 12.30 -44.45
C GLN A 98 0.09 12.46 -44.36
N PRO A 99 0.77 12.96 -45.41
CA PRO A 99 2.19 13.33 -45.32
C PRO A 99 2.41 14.48 -44.33
N PHE A 100 3.54 14.46 -43.66
CA PHE A 100 3.94 15.62 -42.86
C PHE A 100 4.20 16.83 -43.72
N PRO A 101 3.84 18.06 -43.27
CA PRO A 101 4.38 19.28 -43.86
C PRO A 101 5.90 19.22 -43.88
N ALA A 102 6.52 19.72 -44.97
CA ALA A 102 7.94 19.58 -45.19
C ALA A 102 8.79 20.21 -44.07
N ASP A 103 8.36 21.34 -43.53
CA ASP A 103 9.02 22.05 -42.43
C ASP A 103 8.96 21.27 -41.13
N LEU A 104 7.80 20.65 -40.83
CA LEU A 104 7.60 19.81 -39.65
C LEU A 104 8.47 18.53 -39.75
N GLU A 105 8.45 17.85 -40.88
CA GLU A 105 9.29 16.65 -41.07
C GLU A 105 10.77 16.99 -40.92
N ALA A 106 11.25 18.10 -41.48
CA ALA A 106 12.63 18.56 -41.34
C ALA A 106 12.98 18.87 -39.89
N ALA A 107 12.08 19.49 -39.13
CA ALA A 107 12.27 19.77 -37.71
C ALA A 107 12.36 18.50 -36.87
N ILE A 108 11.52 17.53 -37.15
CA ILE A 108 11.54 16.22 -36.46
C ILE A 108 12.85 15.47 -36.77
N ARG A 109 13.23 15.39 -38.03
CA ARG A 109 14.47 14.72 -38.43
C ARG A 109 15.71 15.35 -37.79
N GLY A 110 15.73 16.66 -37.70
CA GLY A 110 16.81 17.41 -37.04
C GLY A 110 16.90 17.14 -35.54
N ALA A 111 15.76 17.17 -34.85
CA ALA A 111 15.71 16.87 -33.43
C ALA A 111 16.08 15.41 -33.13
N PHE A 112 15.61 14.48 -33.96
CA PHE A 112 15.92 13.06 -33.81
C PHE A 112 17.42 12.81 -34.03
N ALA A 113 18.04 13.41 -35.04
CA ALA A 113 19.47 13.27 -35.29
C ALA A 113 20.32 13.72 -34.10
N LYS A 114 19.94 14.81 -33.46
CA LYS A 114 20.60 15.28 -32.23
C LYS A 114 20.43 14.33 -31.07
N LEU A 115 19.22 13.78 -30.91
CA LEU A 115 18.88 12.86 -29.81
C LEU A 115 19.55 11.50 -29.98
N ALA A 116 19.50 10.90 -31.16
CA ALA A 116 20.07 9.59 -31.46
C ALA A 116 21.60 9.61 -31.54
N GLY A 117 22.21 10.71 -31.95
CA GLY A 117 23.63 10.79 -32.21
C GLY A 117 24.08 9.75 -33.22
N ASP A 118 25.17 9.08 -32.96
CA ASP A 118 25.76 8.05 -33.86
C ASP A 118 25.12 6.66 -33.64
N ASN A 119 24.22 6.50 -32.68
CA ASN A 119 23.60 5.22 -32.35
C ASN A 119 22.32 4.99 -33.16
N LEU A 120 22.46 4.39 -34.33
CA LEU A 120 21.34 4.08 -35.22
C LEU A 120 20.39 2.99 -34.66
N GLN A 121 20.83 2.23 -33.65
CA GLN A 121 20.05 1.18 -33.01
C GLN A 121 19.43 1.64 -31.71
N ALA A 122 19.57 2.92 -31.36
CA ALA A 122 18.97 3.47 -30.14
C ALA A 122 17.43 3.31 -30.17
N SER A 123 16.87 2.90 -29.05
CA SER A 123 15.45 2.70 -28.87
C SER A 123 14.80 3.92 -28.23
N PHE A 124 13.59 4.23 -28.68
CA PHE A 124 12.83 5.39 -28.22
C PHE A 124 11.41 4.99 -27.84
N ALA A 125 10.83 5.75 -26.90
CA ALA A 125 9.40 5.76 -26.65
C ALA A 125 8.77 6.91 -27.43
N VAL A 126 7.68 6.66 -28.12
CA VAL A 126 6.87 7.70 -28.79
C VAL A 126 5.53 7.76 -28.10
N ARG A 127 5.25 8.87 -27.42
CA ARG A 127 4.10 9.00 -26.53
C ARG A 127 3.24 10.22 -26.86
N SER A 128 1.94 10.09 -26.64
CA SER A 128 1.01 11.21 -26.65
C SER A 128 1.14 12.05 -25.37
N SER A 129 0.93 13.34 -25.51
CA SER A 129 0.79 14.30 -24.42
C SER A 129 -0.28 15.32 -24.83
N ALA A 130 -1.46 15.25 -24.23
CA ALA A 130 -2.58 16.11 -24.58
C ALA A 130 -2.53 17.41 -23.79
N THR A 131 -2.98 18.49 -24.40
CA THR A 131 -3.04 19.81 -23.75
C THR A 131 -4.12 19.90 -22.67
N ALA A 132 -5.03 18.93 -22.62
CA ALA A 132 -6.12 18.85 -21.64
C ALA A 132 -6.06 17.58 -20.78
N GLU A 133 -4.92 16.91 -20.69
CA GLU A 133 -4.80 15.56 -20.11
C GLU A 133 -5.07 15.50 -18.60
N ASP A 134 -4.61 16.46 -17.83
CA ASP A 134 -4.68 16.48 -16.37
C ASP A 134 -5.44 17.70 -15.84
N LEU A 135 -6.62 17.96 -16.41
CA LEU A 135 -7.49 18.99 -15.88
C LEU A 135 -8.10 18.52 -14.53
N PRO A 136 -8.31 19.46 -13.57
CA PRO A 136 -8.87 19.12 -12.26
C PRO A 136 -10.20 18.36 -12.31
N ASP A 137 -11.02 18.64 -13.32
CA ASP A 137 -12.37 18.09 -13.46
C ASP A 137 -12.50 17.01 -14.54
N ALA A 138 -11.42 16.70 -15.27
CA ALA A 138 -11.46 15.74 -16.36
C ALA A 138 -10.07 15.17 -16.64
N SER A 139 -9.94 13.86 -16.49
CA SER A 139 -8.70 13.13 -16.81
C SER A 139 -8.85 12.40 -18.15
N PHE A 140 -7.95 12.69 -19.08
CA PHE A 140 -7.81 11.93 -20.32
C PHE A 140 -6.84 10.74 -20.19
N ALA A 141 -6.50 10.35 -18.98
CA ALA A 141 -5.57 9.27 -18.70
C ALA A 141 -6.00 7.96 -19.40
N GLY A 142 -5.04 7.30 -20.05
CA GLY A 142 -5.25 5.99 -20.66
C GLY A 142 -6.06 5.99 -21.96
N GLN A 143 -6.34 7.14 -22.54
CA GLN A 143 -7.14 7.24 -23.78
C GLN A 143 -6.31 7.35 -25.05
N GLN A 144 -5.00 7.41 -24.93
CA GLN A 144 -4.08 7.69 -26.03
C GLN A 144 -2.92 6.67 -26.08
N GLU A 145 -2.21 6.63 -27.19
CA GLU A 145 -1.24 5.60 -27.48
C GLU A 145 0.18 5.92 -26.99
N THR A 146 0.89 4.87 -26.63
CA THR A 146 2.33 4.88 -26.35
C THR A 146 2.99 3.72 -27.09
N PHE A 147 4.06 4.00 -27.80
CA PHE A 147 4.85 3.00 -28.50
C PHE A 147 6.25 2.92 -27.88
N LEU A 148 6.62 1.73 -27.45
CA LEU A 148 7.91 1.44 -26.85
C LEU A 148 8.81 0.72 -27.85
N ASN A 149 10.11 0.87 -27.71
CA ASN A 149 11.12 0.24 -28.58
C ASN A 149 11.01 0.65 -30.05
N VAL A 150 10.81 1.92 -30.31
CA VAL A 150 10.82 2.47 -31.67
C VAL A 150 12.28 2.77 -32.08
N VAL A 151 12.72 2.23 -33.20
CA VAL A 151 14.10 2.33 -33.70
C VAL A 151 14.09 2.95 -35.09
N GLY A 152 14.93 3.97 -35.29
CA GLY A 152 15.09 4.64 -36.58
C GLY A 152 14.07 5.74 -36.83
N ILE A 153 14.50 6.74 -37.64
CA ILE A 153 13.66 7.95 -37.89
C ILE A 153 12.37 7.62 -38.64
N GLU A 154 12.39 6.68 -39.60
CA GLU A 154 11.21 6.38 -40.39
C GLU A 154 10.12 5.76 -39.53
N ASP A 155 10.48 4.87 -38.60
CA ASP A 155 9.54 4.29 -37.64
C ASP A 155 9.04 5.32 -36.64
N VAL A 156 9.91 6.25 -36.21
CA VAL A 156 9.51 7.37 -35.33
C VAL A 156 8.46 8.24 -36.01
N LEU A 157 8.67 8.62 -37.27
CA LEU A 157 7.71 9.42 -38.04
C LEU A 157 6.38 8.70 -38.19
N HIS A 158 6.40 7.40 -38.49
CA HIS A 158 5.20 6.59 -38.59
C HIS A 158 4.43 6.53 -37.26
N LYS A 159 5.13 6.24 -36.18
CA LYS A 159 4.52 6.16 -34.84
C LYS A 159 4.00 7.52 -34.35
N MET A 160 4.61 8.62 -34.74
CA MET A 160 4.09 9.95 -34.42
C MET A 160 2.73 10.21 -35.07
N LYS A 161 2.51 9.73 -36.33
CA LYS A 161 1.20 9.81 -36.95
C LYS A 161 0.15 8.95 -36.24
N GLU A 162 0.53 7.76 -35.79
CA GLU A 162 -0.34 6.91 -34.99
C GLU A 162 -0.68 7.58 -33.64
N VAL A 163 0.28 8.26 -33.03
CA VAL A 163 0.05 9.07 -31.82
C VAL A 163 -0.95 10.20 -32.10
N PHE A 164 -0.78 10.94 -33.20
CA PHE A 164 -1.71 12.00 -33.58
C PHE A 164 -3.11 11.44 -33.84
N ALA A 165 -3.20 10.29 -34.50
CA ALA A 165 -4.46 9.59 -34.75
C ALA A 165 -5.17 9.15 -33.46
N SER A 166 -4.43 8.88 -32.39
CA SER A 166 -5.00 8.42 -31.12
C SER A 166 -5.93 9.45 -30.44
N LEU A 167 -5.83 10.73 -30.77
CA LEU A 167 -6.80 11.72 -30.31
C LEU A 167 -8.21 11.42 -30.81
N TYR A 168 -8.35 10.64 -31.87
CA TYR A 168 -9.61 10.19 -32.45
C TYR A 168 -9.86 8.70 -32.25
N ASN A 169 -9.30 8.12 -31.20
CA ASN A 169 -9.74 6.83 -30.70
C ASN A 169 -11.20 6.91 -30.25
N ASP A 170 -11.97 5.87 -30.42
CA ASP A 170 -13.40 5.85 -30.13
C ASP A 170 -13.71 6.36 -28.71
N ARG A 171 -12.92 5.92 -27.74
CA ARG A 171 -13.03 6.40 -26.36
C ARG A 171 -12.74 7.89 -26.20
N ALA A 172 -11.71 8.38 -26.85
CA ALA A 172 -11.34 9.78 -26.79
C ALA A 172 -12.42 10.69 -27.38
N ILE A 173 -13.02 10.28 -28.48
CA ILE A 173 -14.16 10.97 -29.12
C ILE A 173 -15.37 10.98 -28.17
N SER A 174 -15.77 9.80 -27.68
CA SER A 174 -16.91 9.65 -26.76
C SER A 174 -16.71 10.44 -25.47
N TYR A 175 -15.52 10.41 -24.90
CA TYR A 175 -15.18 11.14 -23.68
C TYR A 175 -15.34 12.65 -23.85
N ARG A 176 -14.82 13.21 -24.95
CA ARG A 176 -14.96 14.66 -25.21
C ARG A 176 -16.42 15.09 -25.33
N VAL A 177 -17.22 14.31 -26.03
CA VAL A 177 -18.66 14.55 -26.17
C VAL A 177 -19.35 14.50 -24.80
N HIS A 178 -19.08 13.47 -24.02
CA HIS A 178 -19.67 13.29 -22.69
C HIS A 178 -19.32 14.42 -21.71
N LYS A 179 -18.11 14.95 -21.81
CA LYS A 179 -17.61 16.04 -20.97
C LYS A 179 -17.88 17.43 -21.55
N GLY A 180 -18.49 17.52 -22.73
CA GLY A 180 -18.81 18.78 -23.37
C GLY A 180 -17.61 19.52 -23.92
N PHE A 181 -16.49 18.86 -24.19
CA PHE A 181 -15.35 19.47 -24.86
C PHE A 181 -15.55 19.52 -26.38
N ALA A 182 -15.29 20.66 -26.98
CA ALA A 182 -15.19 20.75 -28.42
C ALA A 182 -13.94 19.98 -28.90
N HIS A 183 -14.07 19.27 -30.03
CA HIS A 183 -13.00 18.41 -30.54
C HIS A 183 -11.74 19.18 -30.96
N ASP A 184 -11.88 20.41 -31.36
CA ASP A 184 -10.81 21.29 -31.83
C ASP A 184 -10.05 22.02 -30.71
N VAL A 185 -10.57 22.01 -29.50
CA VAL A 185 -9.92 22.65 -28.33
C VAL A 185 -8.74 21.86 -27.84
N VAL A 186 -8.82 20.52 -27.94
CA VAL A 186 -7.74 19.63 -27.48
C VAL A 186 -6.74 19.41 -28.61
N ALA A 187 -5.46 19.61 -28.33
CA ALA A 187 -4.36 19.32 -29.24
C ALA A 187 -3.43 18.27 -28.63
N LEU A 188 -2.74 17.57 -29.49
CA LEU A 188 -1.73 16.58 -29.07
C LEU A 188 -0.31 17.07 -29.34
N SER A 189 0.57 16.71 -28.43
CA SER A 189 2.00 16.68 -28.63
C SER A 189 2.46 15.22 -28.71
N ALA A 190 3.38 14.93 -29.60
CA ALA A 190 4.07 13.67 -29.61
C ALA A 190 5.45 13.87 -28.96
N GLY A 191 5.70 13.12 -27.89
CA GLY A 191 7.00 13.09 -27.22
C GLY A 191 7.84 11.92 -27.70
N VAL A 192 9.07 12.17 -28.07
CA VAL A 192 10.07 11.15 -28.41
C VAL A 192 11.15 11.16 -27.35
N GLN A 193 11.24 10.09 -26.57
CA GLN A 193 12.11 9.98 -25.41
C GLN A 193 13.00 8.76 -25.52
N ARG A 194 14.27 8.88 -25.08
CA ARG A 194 15.15 7.71 -24.98
C ARG A 194 14.53 6.64 -24.08
N MET A 195 14.59 5.38 -24.51
CA MET A 195 14.17 4.24 -23.70
C MET A 195 15.19 3.97 -22.59
N VAL A 196 14.67 3.72 -21.42
CA VAL A 196 15.40 3.05 -20.33
C VAL A 196 15.29 1.55 -20.58
N ARG A 197 16.42 0.84 -20.55
CA ARG A 197 16.45 -0.60 -20.81
C ARG A 197 15.94 -1.41 -19.60
N SER A 198 14.75 -1.07 -19.14
CA SER A 198 14.06 -1.80 -18.06
C SER A 198 13.58 -3.18 -18.51
N ASP A 199 13.51 -3.42 -19.81
CA ASP A 199 13.32 -4.77 -20.36
C ASP A 199 14.37 -5.77 -19.87
N LEU A 200 15.59 -5.28 -19.57
CA LEU A 200 16.69 -6.03 -18.97
C LEU A 200 16.82 -5.82 -17.45
N GLY A 201 15.96 -5.06 -16.86
CA GLY A 201 15.98 -4.70 -15.45
C GLY A 201 14.60 -4.81 -14.78
N ALA A 202 14.14 -3.71 -14.23
CA ALA A 202 12.85 -3.62 -13.54
C ALA A 202 12.19 -2.27 -13.81
N ALA A 203 10.89 -2.20 -13.58
CA ALA A 203 10.13 -0.98 -13.69
C ALA A 203 8.91 -1.01 -12.78
N GLY A 204 8.30 0.12 -12.55
CA GLY A 204 7.10 0.22 -11.75
C GLY A 204 6.60 1.64 -11.58
N VAL A 205 5.76 1.79 -10.59
CA VAL A 205 5.13 3.05 -10.21
C VAL A 205 5.38 3.30 -8.73
N MET A 206 5.52 4.54 -8.33
CA MET A 206 5.59 4.92 -6.92
C MET A 206 4.71 6.13 -6.63
N PHE A 207 4.23 6.20 -5.39
CA PHE A 207 3.39 7.27 -4.90
C PHE A 207 4.03 7.89 -3.66
N THR A 208 3.91 9.20 -3.52
CA THR A 208 4.41 9.92 -2.34
C THR A 208 3.38 9.99 -1.21
N ILE A 209 2.37 9.18 -1.29
CA ILE A 209 1.30 9.01 -0.32
C ILE A 209 0.85 7.54 -0.35
N ASP A 210 0.35 7.01 0.77
CA ASP A 210 -0.32 5.72 0.72
C ASP A 210 -1.66 5.84 -0.02
N THR A 211 -1.80 5.09 -1.09
CA THR A 211 -2.97 5.19 -1.99
C THR A 211 -4.27 4.67 -1.37
N GLU A 212 -4.19 3.91 -0.27
CA GLU A 212 -5.37 3.36 0.40
C GLU A 212 -5.85 4.26 1.54
N SER A 213 -4.95 4.66 2.43
CA SER A 213 -5.30 5.45 3.62
C SER A 213 -5.14 6.95 3.45
N GLY A 214 -4.34 7.38 2.46
CA GLY A 214 -3.94 8.77 2.34
C GLY A 214 -2.85 9.21 3.33
N PHE A 215 -2.19 8.26 3.99
CA PHE A 215 -1.08 8.56 4.89
C PHE A 215 0.10 9.17 4.11
N SER A 216 0.56 10.35 4.54
CA SER A 216 1.48 11.18 3.75
C SER A 216 2.96 10.95 4.04
N ASP A 217 3.32 10.27 5.15
CA ASP A 217 4.71 10.10 5.57
C ASP A 217 5.38 8.84 5.03
N VAL A 218 4.81 8.25 3.98
CA VAL A 218 5.40 7.11 3.27
C VAL A 218 5.46 7.34 1.77
N VAL A 219 6.45 6.72 1.14
CA VAL A 219 6.50 6.47 -0.30
C VAL A 219 6.14 5.02 -0.54
N PHE A 220 5.15 4.77 -1.39
CA PHE A 220 4.73 3.45 -1.80
C PHE A 220 5.32 3.12 -3.17
N VAL A 221 6.12 2.07 -3.27
CA VAL A 221 6.82 1.68 -4.50
C VAL A 221 6.34 0.31 -4.95
N THR A 222 5.97 0.20 -6.22
CA THR A 222 5.72 -1.09 -6.88
C THR A 222 6.84 -1.40 -7.85
N SER A 223 7.15 -2.68 -8.03
CA SER A 223 8.23 -3.12 -8.93
C SER A 223 7.95 -4.49 -9.53
N SER A 224 8.27 -4.65 -10.80
CA SER A 224 8.30 -5.95 -11.47
C SER A 224 9.42 -5.97 -12.52
N TYR A 225 9.75 -7.14 -13.01
CA TYR A 225 10.73 -7.30 -14.09
C TYR A 225 10.20 -6.79 -15.41
N GLY A 226 11.09 -6.30 -16.25
CA GLY A 226 10.77 -5.88 -17.61
C GLY A 226 10.23 -4.45 -17.69
N LEU A 227 9.59 -4.14 -18.79
CA LEU A 227 8.98 -2.85 -19.06
C LEU A 227 7.79 -2.59 -18.13
N GLY A 228 7.60 -1.35 -17.74
CA GLY A 228 6.59 -0.94 -16.75
C GLY A 228 5.13 -1.09 -17.19
N GLU A 229 4.88 -1.32 -18.46
CA GLU A 229 3.54 -1.43 -19.01
C GLU A 229 2.72 -2.54 -18.37
N THR A 230 3.33 -3.68 -18.03
CA THR A 230 2.66 -4.80 -17.33
C THR A 230 2.18 -4.42 -15.93
N VAL A 231 2.89 -3.54 -15.24
CA VAL A 231 2.48 -3.02 -13.92
C VAL A 231 1.32 -2.04 -14.07
N VAL A 232 1.44 -1.10 -15.00
CA VAL A 232 0.41 -0.08 -15.25
C VAL A 232 -0.89 -0.70 -15.74
N GLN A 233 -0.82 -1.68 -16.63
CA GLN A 233 -2.00 -2.40 -17.16
C GLN A 233 -2.61 -3.38 -16.15
N GLY A 234 -1.90 -3.72 -15.08
CA GLY A 234 -2.35 -4.71 -14.11
C GLY A 234 -2.22 -6.15 -14.57
N ALA A 235 -1.35 -6.41 -15.54
CA ALA A 235 -1.10 -7.75 -16.06
C ALA A 235 -0.20 -8.59 -15.15
N VAL A 236 0.43 -7.98 -14.16
CA VAL A 236 1.35 -8.61 -13.24
C VAL A 236 1.04 -8.21 -11.79
N ASN A 237 1.31 -9.11 -10.86
CA ASN A 237 1.27 -8.83 -9.43
C ASN A 237 2.68 -8.42 -8.99
N PRO A 238 2.95 -7.13 -8.77
CA PRO A 238 4.29 -6.63 -8.52
C PRO A 238 4.73 -6.83 -7.07
N ASP A 239 6.02 -6.67 -6.82
CA ASP A 239 6.55 -6.43 -5.49
C ASP A 239 6.08 -5.05 -4.99
N GLU A 240 5.90 -4.93 -3.69
CA GLU A 240 5.49 -3.69 -3.05
C GLU A 240 6.44 -3.34 -1.89
N PHE A 241 6.74 -2.05 -1.76
CA PHE A 241 7.62 -1.52 -0.73
C PHE A 241 7.02 -0.26 -0.13
N TYR A 242 7.16 -0.11 1.21
CA TYR A 242 6.82 1.10 1.91
C TYR A 242 8.08 1.72 2.50
N VAL A 243 8.29 3.00 2.24
CA VAL A 243 9.46 3.74 2.73
C VAL A 243 8.98 4.90 3.61
N HIS A 244 9.45 4.94 4.85
CA HIS A 244 9.09 5.99 5.81
C HIS A 244 9.90 7.25 5.55
N LYS A 245 9.24 8.36 5.21
CA LYS A 245 9.89 9.62 4.85
C LYS A 245 10.75 10.20 5.97
N PRO A 246 10.28 10.27 7.24
CA PRO A 246 11.12 10.77 8.33
C PRO A 246 12.41 9.97 8.55
N ALA A 247 12.33 8.64 8.50
CA ALA A 247 13.51 7.78 8.61
C ALA A 247 14.47 7.96 7.42
N LEU A 248 13.92 8.13 6.21
CA LEU A 248 14.70 8.42 5.00
C LEU A 248 15.49 9.73 5.15
N LYS A 249 14.83 10.78 5.60
CA LYS A 249 15.46 12.10 5.84
C LYS A 249 16.53 12.04 6.92
N ALA A 250 16.35 11.18 7.93
CA ALA A 250 17.33 10.96 9.00
C ALA A 250 18.48 10.01 8.61
N GLY A 251 18.53 9.51 7.38
CA GLY A 251 19.57 8.60 6.92
C GLY A 251 19.50 7.19 7.52
N LYS A 252 18.35 6.78 8.02
CA LYS A 252 18.10 5.47 8.62
C LYS A 252 17.62 4.45 7.59
N GLN A 253 17.52 3.18 7.97
CA GLN A 253 16.90 2.14 7.13
C GLN A 253 15.40 2.41 7.05
N ALA A 254 15.00 3.06 5.97
CA ALA A 254 13.66 3.62 5.82
C ALA A 254 12.66 2.66 5.17
N VAL A 255 13.08 1.55 4.59
CA VAL A 255 12.19 0.52 4.03
C VAL A 255 11.56 -0.24 5.18
N ILE A 256 10.30 0.09 5.49
CA ILE A 256 9.60 -0.44 6.67
C ILE A 256 8.79 -1.69 6.38
N ARG A 257 8.44 -1.95 5.11
CA ARG A 257 7.66 -3.13 4.73
C ARG A 257 7.88 -3.51 3.29
N ARG A 258 7.90 -4.82 3.02
CA ARG A 258 8.05 -5.41 1.69
C ARG A 258 7.05 -6.53 1.51
N ASN A 259 6.44 -6.60 0.32
CA ASN A 259 5.55 -7.69 -0.07
C ASN A 259 6.05 -8.27 -1.40
N LEU A 260 6.31 -9.56 -1.43
CA LEU A 260 6.77 -10.25 -2.63
C LEU A 260 5.59 -10.53 -3.56
N GLY A 261 5.65 -10.00 -4.78
CA GLY A 261 4.67 -10.28 -5.83
C GLY A 261 4.97 -11.57 -6.58
N SER A 262 3.95 -12.13 -7.22
CA SER A 262 4.13 -13.35 -8.03
C SER A 262 4.92 -13.11 -9.32
N LYS A 263 4.82 -11.93 -9.92
CA LYS A 263 5.61 -11.49 -11.09
C LYS A 263 5.73 -12.55 -12.18
N LEU A 264 4.59 -13.15 -12.57
CA LEU A 264 4.55 -14.33 -13.45
C LEU A 264 5.08 -14.05 -14.85
N ILE A 265 4.90 -12.84 -15.34
CA ILE A 265 5.27 -12.42 -16.69
C ILE A 265 6.09 -11.14 -16.65
N LYS A 266 6.82 -10.88 -17.73
CA LYS A 266 7.49 -9.62 -17.99
C LYS A 266 7.37 -9.23 -19.45
N MET A 267 7.44 -7.95 -19.72
CA MET A 267 7.51 -7.42 -21.09
C MET A 267 8.94 -7.04 -21.42
N GLU A 268 9.40 -7.48 -22.58
CA GLU A 268 10.72 -7.17 -23.08
C GLU A 268 10.66 -6.77 -24.57
N PHE A 269 11.77 -6.33 -25.12
CA PHE A 269 11.81 -5.99 -26.54
C PHE A 269 11.61 -7.24 -27.39
N ALA A 270 10.82 -7.12 -28.46
CA ALA A 270 10.70 -8.15 -29.46
C ALA A 270 12.05 -8.37 -30.15
N THR A 271 12.33 -9.60 -30.56
CA THR A 271 13.50 -9.90 -31.37
C THR A 271 13.38 -9.27 -32.77
N PRO A 272 14.49 -9.01 -33.47
CA PRO A 272 14.42 -8.53 -34.86
C PRO A 272 13.57 -9.40 -35.78
N GLU A 273 13.59 -10.73 -35.60
CA GLU A 273 12.80 -11.68 -36.36
C GLU A 273 11.30 -11.54 -36.04
N GLU A 274 10.94 -11.42 -34.79
CA GLU A 274 9.54 -11.20 -34.36
C GLU A 274 9.02 -9.86 -34.88
N LYS A 275 9.83 -8.81 -34.80
CA LYS A 275 9.47 -7.49 -35.32
C LYS A 275 9.24 -7.54 -36.83
N ALA A 276 10.11 -8.21 -37.58
CA ALA A 276 9.97 -8.38 -39.04
C ALA A 276 8.73 -9.20 -39.40
N ALA A 277 8.41 -10.25 -38.64
CA ALA A 277 7.29 -11.15 -38.92
C ALA A 277 5.92 -10.57 -38.54
N SER A 278 5.82 -9.84 -37.42
CA SER A 278 4.54 -9.40 -36.84
C SER A 278 4.38 -7.89 -36.71
N GLY A 279 5.44 -7.11 -36.90
CA GLY A 279 5.44 -5.67 -36.60
C GLY A 279 5.37 -5.33 -35.14
N LYS A 280 5.34 -6.29 -34.22
CA LYS A 280 5.32 -6.04 -32.78
C LYS A 280 6.68 -5.56 -32.30
N LEU A 281 6.68 -4.53 -31.49
CA LEU A 281 7.89 -3.91 -30.94
C LEU A 281 8.33 -4.54 -29.62
N VAL A 282 7.38 -5.09 -28.89
CA VAL A 282 7.57 -5.70 -27.57
C VAL A 282 6.89 -7.06 -27.51
N ARG A 283 7.33 -7.90 -26.58
CA ARG A 283 6.73 -9.20 -26.32
C ARG A 283 6.58 -9.47 -24.83
N THR A 284 5.63 -10.29 -24.47
CA THR A 284 5.42 -10.78 -23.10
C THR A 284 5.96 -12.19 -22.99
N VAL A 285 6.78 -12.45 -21.97
CA VAL A 285 7.36 -13.76 -21.69
C VAL A 285 7.18 -14.11 -20.22
N ASP A 286 7.21 -15.41 -19.90
CA ASP A 286 7.20 -15.89 -18.53
C ASP A 286 8.51 -15.55 -17.82
N THR A 287 8.42 -15.21 -16.55
CA THR A 287 9.59 -15.07 -15.68
C THR A 287 10.03 -16.45 -15.19
N THR A 288 11.30 -16.56 -14.80
CA THR A 288 11.80 -17.80 -14.19
C THR A 288 11.29 -17.94 -12.76
N VAL A 289 11.20 -19.17 -12.28
CA VAL A 289 10.83 -19.46 -10.88
C VAL A 289 11.79 -18.77 -9.91
N GLU A 290 13.09 -18.76 -10.22
CA GLU A 290 14.09 -18.07 -9.41
C GLU A 290 13.81 -16.57 -9.31
N ALA A 291 13.52 -15.91 -10.43
CA ALA A 291 13.18 -14.49 -10.46
C ALA A 291 11.92 -14.17 -9.66
N ARG A 292 10.89 -15.03 -9.72
CA ARG A 292 9.64 -14.86 -8.96
C ARG A 292 9.85 -14.92 -7.45
N ASN A 293 10.82 -15.71 -7.02
CA ASN A 293 11.10 -15.99 -5.60
C ASN A 293 12.05 -14.99 -4.96
N ARG A 294 12.40 -13.91 -5.65
CA ARG A 294 13.20 -12.82 -5.10
C ARG A 294 12.58 -11.47 -5.45
N TYR A 295 12.91 -10.48 -4.65
CA TYR A 295 12.49 -9.11 -4.94
C TYR A 295 13.20 -8.59 -6.20
N SER A 296 12.45 -7.86 -7.03
CA SER A 296 12.96 -7.27 -8.27
C SER A 296 13.86 -6.04 -8.02
N LEU A 297 13.84 -5.50 -6.81
CA LEU A 297 14.70 -4.39 -6.37
C LEU A 297 15.41 -4.75 -5.08
N THR A 298 16.60 -4.19 -4.89
CA THR A 298 17.30 -4.17 -3.61
C THR A 298 16.76 -3.07 -2.71
N ASN A 299 17.03 -3.13 -1.39
CA ASN A 299 16.66 -2.06 -0.47
C ASN A 299 17.35 -0.74 -0.82
N GLU A 300 18.56 -0.78 -1.36
CA GLU A 300 19.31 0.39 -1.84
C GLU A 300 18.59 1.04 -3.02
N ASP A 301 18.11 0.25 -3.98
CA ASP A 301 17.32 0.74 -5.11
C ASP A 301 16.03 1.42 -4.64
N VAL A 302 15.31 0.77 -3.73
CA VAL A 302 14.05 1.30 -3.16
C VAL A 302 14.31 2.61 -2.41
N THR A 303 15.38 2.68 -1.66
CA THR A 303 15.78 3.89 -0.92
C THR A 303 16.12 5.04 -1.87
N GLU A 304 16.84 4.78 -2.95
CA GLU A 304 17.16 5.78 -3.97
C GLU A 304 15.90 6.28 -4.67
N LEU A 305 14.99 5.39 -5.06
CA LEU A 305 13.70 5.76 -5.64
C LEU A 305 12.87 6.63 -4.70
N ALA A 306 12.84 6.28 -3.43
CA ALA A 306 12.11 7.05 -2.42
C ALA A 306 12.70 8.46 -2.24
N ARG A 307 14.02 8.61 -2.30
CA ARG A 307 14.66 9.93 -2.29
C ARG A 307 14.24 10.77 -3.49
N TYR A 308 14.21 10.18 -4.68
CA TYR A 308 13.72 10.86 -5.88
C TYR A 308 12.26 11.29 -5.72
N ALA A 309 11.44 10.40 -5.19
CA ALA A 309 10.03 10.70 -4.94
C ALA A 309 9.82 11.88 -4.00
N VAL A 310 10.58 11.94 -2.90
CA VAL A 310 10.52 13.07 -1.95
C VAL A 310 10.98 14.37 -2.59
N ILE A 311 12.06 14.35 -3.36
CA ILE A 311 12.54 15.52 -4.11
C ILE A 311 11.47 16.03 -5.07
N ILE A 312 10.83 15.14 -5.81
CA ILE A 312 9.77 15.48 -6.77
C ILE A 312 8.55 16.04 -6.04
N GLU A 313 8.11 15.42 -4.96
CA GLU A 313 6.99 15.91 -4.14
C GLU A 313 7.28 17.33 -3.60
N GLU A 314 8.47 17.56 -3.06
CA GLU A 314 8.87 18.88 -2.54
C GLU A 314 8.89 19.94 -3.65
N HIS A 315 9.35 19.57 -4.84
CA HIS A 315 9.37 20.48 -5.98
C HIS A 315 7.97 20.90 -6.42
N TYR A 316 7.04 19.95 -6.54
CA TYR A 316 5.67 20.23 -6.97
C TYR A 316 4.74 20.67 -5.82
N GLY A 317 5.15 20.48 -4.57
CA GLY A 317 4.39 20.89 -3.38
C GLY A 317 3.09 20.10 -3.16
N ARG A 318 2.98 18.90 -3.69
CA ARG A 318 1.80 18.03 -3.57
C ARG A 318 2.16 16.55 -3.72
N PRO A 319 1.28 15.62 -3.27
CA PRO A 319 1.46 14.21 -3.53
C PRO A 319 1.55 13.87 -5.01
N MET A 320 2.46 12.97 -5.36
CA MET A 320 2.80 12.64 -6.73
C MET A 320 2.65 11.15 -7.03
N ASP A 321 2.29 10.86 -8.27
CA ASP A 321 2.26 9.55 -8.92
C ASP A 321 3.42 9.55 -9.94
N ILE A 322 4.35 8.62 -9.78
CA ILE A 322 5.64 8.63 -10.49
C ILE A 322 5.90 7.28 -11.14
N GLU A 323 6.18 7.27 -12.43
CA GLU A 323 6.67 6.10 -13.15
C GLU A 323 8.19 6.09 -13.17
N TRP A 324 8.80 4.94 -12.94
CA TRP A 324 10.24 4.76 -12.89
C TRP A 324 10.68 3.49 -13.61
N GLY A 325 11.95 3.43 -13.99
CA GLY A 325 12.58 2.27 -14.58
C GLY A 325 14.03 2.13 -14.13
N LYS A 326 14.49 0.89 -13.96
CA LYS A 326 15.87 0.52 -13.73
C LYS A 326 16.45 -0.02 -15.04
N ASP A 327 17.48 0.62 -15.56
CA ASP A 327 18.18 0.19 -16.75
C ASP A 327 19.06 -1.03 -16.44
N GLY A 328 18.85 -2.12 -17.14
CA GLY A 328 19.62 -3.35 -16.96
C GLY A 328 21.03 -3.29 -17.55
N THR A 329 21.36 -2.27 -18.35
CA THR A 329 22.69 -2.11 -18.94
C THR A 329 23.63 -1.28 -18.09
N ASP A 330 23.16 -0.17 -17.52
CA ASP A 330 23.95 0.72 -16.67
C ASP A 330 23.67 0.57 -15.16
N GLY A 331 22.59 -0.11 -14.81
CA GLY A 331 22.16 -0.34 -13.41
C GLY A 331 21.54 0.88 -12.74
N HIS A 332 21.34 1.99 -13.45
CA HIS A 332 20.79 3.21 -12.88
C HIS A 332 19.27 3.25 -12.87
N LEU A 333 18.74 4.01 -11.93
CA LEU A 333 17.32 4.29 -11.80
C LEU A 333 16.96 5.59 -12.50
N TYR A 334 15.86 5.59 -13.23
CA TYR A 334 15.36 6.70 -14.02
C TYR A 334 13.92 7.01 -13.68
N ILE A 335 13.57 8.28 -13.63
CA ILE A 335 12.20 8.75 -13.55
C ILE A 335 11.68 8.91 -14.99
N LEU A 336 10.56 8.29 -15.29
CA LEU A 336 9.98 8.24 -16.62
C LEU A 336 8.81 9.20 -16.77
N GLN A 337 8.04 9.43 -15.72
CA GLN A 337 6.92 10.35 -15.70
C GLN A 337 6.59 10.73 -14.24
N ALA A 338 6.09 11.93 -14.03
CA ALA A 338 5.52 12.34 -12.75
C ALA A 338 4.26 13.18 -13.00
N ARG A 339 3.23 12.92 -12.24
CA ARG A 339 1.98 13.68 -12.27
C ARG A 339 1.40 13.80 -10.85
N PRO A 340 0.55 14.83 -10.58
CA PRO A 340 -0.10 14.92 -9.29
C PRO A 340 -0.98 13.68 -9.00
N GLU A 341 -0.92 13.19 -7.77
CA GLU A 341 -1.88 12.21 -7.29
C GLU A 341 -3.21 12.94 -7.01
N THR A 342 -4.32 12.44 -7.57
CA THR A 342 -5.59 13.15 -7.55
C THR A 342 -6.68 12.46 -6.73
N VAL A 343 -6.57 11.15 -6.49
CA VAL A 343 -7.64 10.38 -5.86
C VAL A 343 -7.73 10.66 -4.36
N LYS A 344 -6.64 10.46 -3.61
CA LYS A 344 -6.63 10.66 -2.15
C LYS A 344 -6.45 12.10 -1.73
N SER A 345 -5.70 12.90 -2.49
CA SER A 345 -5.52 14.32 -2.18
C SER A 345 -6.83 15.13 -2.30
N GLN A 346 -7.77 14.73 -3.17
CA GLN A 346 -9.08 15.35 -3.31
C GLN A 346 -10.10 14.89 -2.26
N GLN A 347 -9.86 13.78 -1.58
CA GLN A 347 -10.76 13.25 -0.54
C GLN A 347 -10.55 13.90 0.83
N GLN A 348 -9.52 14.73 0.99
CA GLN A 348 -9.27 15.44 2.23
C GLN A 348 -10.45 16.35 2.58
N GLY A 349 -11.10 16.07 3.72
CA GLY A 349 -12.24 16.87 4.22
C GLY A 349 -13.62 16.26 4.03
N LYS A 350 -13.76 15.10 3.39
CA LYS A 350 -15.03 14.36 3.35
C LYS A 350 -15.14 13.43 4.56
N ALA A 351 -16.36 13.31 5.10
CA ALA A 351 -16.63 12.32 6.15
C ALA A 351 -16.30 10.93 5.63
N GLU A 352 -15.43 10.23 6.34
CA GLU A 352 -14.99 8.89 5.97
C GLU A 352 -15.80 7.85 6.73
N GLN A 353 -16.26 6.83 6.01
CA GLN A 353 -17.01 5.73 6.60
C GLN A 353 -16.07 4.54 6.80
N ARG A 354 -16.18 3.91 7.97
CA ARG A 354 -15.48 2.67 8.30
C ARG A 354 -16.44 1.50 8.28
N TYR A 355 -16.00 0.44 7.61
CA TYR A 355 -16.76 -0.81 7.48
C TYR A 355 -16.16 -1.89 8.37
N LYS A 356 -17.02 -2.69 9.00
CA LYS A 356 -16.64 -3.84 9.83
C LYS A 356 -17.59 -4.99 9.57
N LEU A 357 -17.04 -6.18 9.36
CA LEU A 357 -17.85 -7.40 9.33
C LEU A 357 -18.29 -7.79 10.73
N LYS A 358 -19.57 -8.14 10.88
CA LYS A 358 -20.17 -8.67 12.11
C LYS A 358 -20.20 -10.19 12.11
N GLY A 359 -19.20 -10.84 11.66
CA GLY A 359 -19.17 -12.30 11.63
C GLY A 359 -18.05 -12.81 10.77
N THR A 360 -17.96 -14.11 10.68
CA THR A 360 -17.00 -14.82 9.85
C THR A 360 -17.74 -15.66 8.83
N GLY A 361 -17.13 -15.84 7.67
CA GLY A 361 -17.65 -16.68 6.59
C GLY A 361 -16.57 -17.57 6.01
N THR A 362 -16.96 -18.46 5.13
CA THR A 362 -16.01 -19.27 4.36
C THR A 362 -15.34 -18.40 3.31
N VAL A 363 -14.01 -18.36 3.31
CA VAL A 363 -13.22 -17.62 2.33
C VAL A 363 -13.18 -18.42 1.02
N LEU A 364 -13.74 -17.85 -0.04
CA LEU A 364 -13.73 -18.46 -1.39
C LEU A 364 -12.52 -18.05 -2.21
N ALA A 365 -12.06 -16.81 -2.06
CA ALA A 365 -10.88 -16.26 -2.71
C ALA A 365 -10.31 -15.11 -1.89
N GLU A 366 -9.05 -14.78 -2.13
CA GLU A 366 -8.37 -13.65 -1.49
C GLU A 366 -7.38 -12.99 -2.44
N GLY A 367 -7.08 -11.73 -2.19
CA GLY A 367 -6.13 -10.94 -2.98
C GLY A 367 -5.79 -9.63 -2.28
N ARG A 368 -5.33 -8.64 -3.05
CA ARG A 368 -5.01 -7.32 -2.53
C ARG A 368 -6.27 -6.47 -2.40
N ALA A 369 -6.51 -5.93 -1.21
CA ALA A 369 -7.63 -5.04 -0.96
C ALA A 369 -7.39 -3.66 -1.59
N ILE A 370 -8.40 -3.14 -2.26
CA ILE A 370 -8.45 -1.78 -2.79
C ILE A 370 -9.61 -1.05 -2.10
N GLY A 371 -9.27 0.05 -1.45
CA GLY A 371 -10.20 0.73 -0.55
C GLY A 371 -10.37 -0.01 0.78
N GLN A 372 -11.41 0.34 1.52
CA GLN A 372 -11.65 -0.19 2.87
C GLN A 372 -13.11 -0.59 3.05
N LYS A 373 -13.88 -0.61 1.98
CA LYS A 373 -15.32 -0.90 1.99
C LYS A 373 -15.62 -2.39 1.89
N ILE A 374 -16.87 -2.70 2.12
CA ILE A 374 -17.44 -4.03 1.95
C ILE A 374 -18.58 -3.92 0.94
N GLY A 375 -18.57 -4.77 -0.07
CA GLY A 375 -19.63 -4.88 -1.06
C GLY A 375 -20.23 -6.28 -1.09
N THR A 376 -21.52 -6.38 -1.37
CA THR A 376 -22.24 -7.65 -1.42
C THR A 376 -23.03 -7.78 -2.71
N GLY A 377 -23.21 -8.98 -3.17
CA GLY A 377 -24.02 -9.26 -4.36
C GLY A 377 -23.71 -10.61 -4.99
N PRO A 378 -24.41 -10.92 -6.08
CA PRO A 378 -24.16 -12.13 -6.86
C PRO A 378 -22.92 -11.98 -7.73
N VAL A 379 -22.16 -13.05 -7.84
CA VAL A 379 -20.99 -13.12 -8.72
C VAL A 379 -21.42 -13.11 -10.18
N ARG A 380 -20.72 -12.30 -10.98
CA ARG A 380 -20.83 -12.32 -12.44
C ARG A 380 -19.43 -12.43 -13.05
N ILE A 381 -19.12 -13.60 -13.58
CA ILE A 381 -17.83 -13.84 -14.23
C ILE A 381 -17.92 -13.38 -15.68
N VAL A 382 -16.98 -12.52 -16.07
CA VAL A 382 -16.86 -11.96 -17.42
C VAL A 382 -15.47 -12.28 -17.95
N HIS A 383 -15.36 -13.10 -18.95
CA HIS A 383 -14.09 -13.49 -19.58
C HIS A 383 -13.68 -12.54 -20.69
N ASN A 384 -14.66 -11.91 -21.33
CA ASN A 384 -14.45 -11.06 -22.49
C ASN A 384 -15.39 -9.85 -22.40
N ILE A 385 -14.90 -8.68 -22.80
CA ILE A 385 -15.68 -7.45 -22.79
C ILE A 385 -16.98 -7.54 -23.60
N SER A 386 -17.06 -8.40 -24.57
CA SER A 386 -18.30 -8.65 -25.32
C SER A 386 -19.44 -9.21 -24.46
N GLU A 387 -19.12 -9.76 -23.29
CA GLU A 387 -20.08 -10.29 -22.32
C GLU A 387 -20.54 -9.25 -21.29
N MET A 388 -20.11 -7.99 -21.44
CA MET A 388 -20.38 -6.95 -20.43
C MET A 388 -21.85 -6.71 -20.13
N ASP A 389 -22.71 -6.96 -21.10
CA ASP A 389 -24.18 -6.78 -20.94
C ASP A 389 -24.79 -7.78 -19.96
N THR A 390 -24.08 -8.83 -19.60
CA THR A 390 -24.52 -9.79 -18.59
C THR A 390 -24.42 -9.24 -17.16
N VAL A 391 -23.61 -8.20 -16.94
CA VAL A 391 -23.42 -7.58 -15.63
C VAL A 391 -24.58 -6.64 -15.34
N LYS A 392 -25.30 -6.90 -14.25
CA LYS A 392 -26.41 -6.09 -13.76
C LYS A 392 -25.96 -5.19 -12.62
N PRO A 393 -26.66 -4.04 -12.38
CA PRO A 393 -26.38 -3.23 -11.21
C PRO A 393 -26.42 -4.06 -9.92
N GLY A 394 -25.37 -3.90 -9.09
CA GLY A 394 -25.22 -4.63 -7.84
C GLY A 394 -24.50 -5.98 -7.94
N ASP A 395 -24.11 -6.41 -9.13
CA ASP A 395 -23.31 -7.62 -9.32
C ASP A 395 -21.87 -7.43 -8.81
N ILE A 396 -21.24 -8.52 -8.44
CA ILE A 396 -19.80 -8.58 -8.19
C ILE A 396 -19.13 -8.98 -9.50
N LEU A 397 -18.43 -8.04 -10.11
CA LEU A 397 -17.70 -8.27 -11.36
C LEU A 397 -16.44 -9.09 -11.07
N VAL A 398 -16.35 -10.27 -11.64
CA VAL A 398 -15.19 -11.18 -11.53
C VAL A 398 -14.60 -11.41 -12.92
N THR A 399 -13.32 -11.07 -13.09
CA THR A 399 -12.64 -11.18 -14.39
C THR A 399 -11.15 -11.42 -14.22
N ASP A 400 -10.46 -11.76 -15.28
CA ASP A 400 -9.01 -11.97 -15.26
C ASP A 400 -8.26 -10.65 -15.00
N MET A 401 -8.53 -9.64 -15.81
CA MET A 401 -8.03 -8.27 -15.64
C MET A 401 -8.96 -7.30 -16.36
N THR A 402 -8.85 -6.01 -16.04
CA THR A 402 -9.61 -4.95 -16.72
C THR A 402 -8.68 -4.03 -17.49
N ASP A 403 -9.24 -3.40 -18.50
CA ASP A 403 -8.63 -2.28 -19.21
C ASP A 403 -9.65 -1.12 -19.31
N PRO A 404 -9.27 0.04 -19.85
CA PRO A 404 -10.17 1.17 -19.90
C PRO A 404 -11.52 0.92 -20.62
N ASN A 405 -11.65 -0.04 -21.52
CA ASN A 405 -12.91 -0.39 -22.16
C ASN A 405 -13.93 -1.02 -21.19
N TRP A 406 -13.47 -1.48 -20.04
CA TRP A 406 -14.32 -2.09 -19.00
C TRP A 406 -15.03 -1.06 -18.11
N GLU A 407 -14.68 0.20 -18.19
CA GLU A 407 -15.22 1.24 -17.29
C GLU A 407 -16.75 1.29 -17.25
N PRO A 408 -17.49 1.19 -18.37
CA PRO A 408 -18.95 1.18 -18.32
C PRO A 408 -19.54 0.03 -17.49
N VAL A 409 -18.95 -1.15 -17.55
CA VAL A 409 -19.42 -2.30 -16.76
C VAL A 409 -19.00 -2.21 -15.31
N MET A 410 -17.81 -1.66 -15.05
CA MET A 410 -17.31 -1.46 -13.68
C MET A 410 -18.21 -0.51 -12.87
N LYS A 411 -18.83 0.47 -13.52
CA LYS A 411 -19.77 1.41 -12.89
C LYS A 411 -21.05 0.77 -12.37
N ARG A 412 -21.42 -0.40 -12.88
CA ARG A 412 -22.61 -1.17 -12.46
C ARG A 412 -22.32 -2.05 -11.25
N ALA A 413 -21.05 -2.43 -11.06
CA ALA A 413 -20.65 -3.39 -10.04
C ALA A 413 -20.72 -2.81 -8.64
N SER A 414 -21.08 -3.63 -7.66
CA SER A 414 -20.96 -3.30 -6.25
C SER A 414 -19.57 -3.60 -5.70
N ALA A 415 -18.81 -4.46 -6.37
CA ALA A 415 -17.39 -4.73 -6.12
C ALA A 415 -16.74 -5.35 -7.36
N ILE A 416 -15.42 -5.30 -7.41
CA ILE A 416 -14.61 -5.82 -8.51
C ILE A 416 -13.61 -6.82 -7.97
N VAL A 417 -13.48 -7.97 -8.65
CA VAL A 417 -12.51 -9.04 -8.31
C VAL A 417 -11.74 -9.41 -9.55
N THR A 418 -10.41 -9.36 -9.48
CA THR A 418 -9.55 -9.73 -10.61
C THR A 418 -8.51 -10.78 -10.24
N ASN A 419 -8.17 -11.64 -11.19
CA ASN A 419 -7.09 -12.62 -11.03
C ASN A 419 -5.71 -11.95 -10.98
N ARG A 420 -5.51 -10.92 -11.80
CA ARG A 420 -4.24 -10.22 -11.97
C ARG A 420 -4.33 -8.77 -11.54
N GLY A 421 -3.18 -8.20 -11.22
CA GLY A 421 -3.01 -6.80 -10.91
C GLY A 421 -2.58 -6.55 -9.47
N GLY A 422 -2.07 -5.36 -9.25
CA GLY A 422 -1.71 -4.81 -7.94
C GLY A 422 -2.47 -3.52 -7.68
N ARG A 423 -2.08 -2.80 -6.65
CA ARG A 423 -2.73 -1.55 -6.22
C ARG A 423 -2.70 -0.41 -7.24
N THR A 424 -1.86 -0.53 -8.25
CA THR A 424 -1.66 0.50 -9.29
C THR A 424 -2.29 0.11 -10.62
N CYS A 425 -2.95 -1.03 -10.71
CA CYS A 425 -3.60 -1.48 -11.93
C CYS A 425 -4.87 -0.68 -12.25
N HIS A 426 -5.34 -0.81 -13.48
CA HIS A 426 -6.56 -0.12 -13.94
C HIS A 426 -7.77 -0.40 -13.05
N ALA A 427 -8.00 -1.68 -12.71
CA ALA A 427 -9.11 -2.06 -11.83
C ALA A 427 -9.05 -1.34 -10.48
N ALA A 428 -7.87 -1.24 -9.89
CA ALA A 428 -7.65 -0.55 -8.62
C ALA A 428 -7.92 0.95 -8.73
N ILE A 429 -7.41 1.60 -9.77
CA ILE A 429 -7.62 3.04 -10.00
C ILE A 429 -9.09 3.36 -10.14
N ILE A 430 -9.80 2.65 -11.01
CA ILE A 430 -11.22 2.89 -11.25
C ILE A 430 -12.08 2.56 -10.02
N ALA A 431 -11.76 1.50 -9.29
CA ALA A 431 -12.47 1.17 -8.05
C ALA A 431 -12.37 2.31 -7.01
N ARG A 432 -11.20 2.92 -6.88
CA ARG A 432 -11.01 4.10 -6.01
C ARG A 432 -11.83 5.29 -6.48
N GLU A 433 -11.81 5.57 -7.77
CA GLU A 433 -12.60 6.68 -8.36
C GLU A 433 -14.11 6.48 -8.16
N LEU A 434 -14.58 5.26 -8.32
CA LEU A 434 -16.00 4.91 -8.13
C LEU A 434 -16.39 4.80 -6.66
N GLY A 435 -15.42 4.68 -5.76
CA GLY A 435 -15.65 4.49 -4.32
C GLY A 435 -16.23 3.12 -3.98
N ILE A 436 -15.92 2.09 -4.75
CA ILE A 436 -16.35 0.71 -4.52
C ILE A 436 -15.17 -0.18 -4.11
N PRO A 437 -15.39 -1.26 -3.33
CA PRO A 437 -14.31 -2.18 -2.99
C PRO A 437 -13.86 -2.98 -4.21
N ALA A 438 -12.57 -3.28 -4.26
CA ALA A 438 -12.03 -4.23 -5.21
C ALA A 438 -10.99 -5.13 -4.55
N VAL A 439 -10.89 -6.35 -5.02
CA VAL A 439 -9.85 -7.31 -4.64
C VAL A 439 -9.13 -7.75 -5.90
N VAL A 440 -7.87 -7.41 -6.00
CA VAL A 440 -7.06 -7.67 -7.20
C VAL A 440 -5.97 -8.71 -6.90
N GLY A 441 -5.43 -9.32 -7.95
CA GLY A 441 -4.33 -10.28 -7.76
C GLY A 441 -4.73 -11.58 -7.08
N CYS A 442 -5.98 -12.03 -7.24
CA CYS A 442 -6.48 -13.27 -6.62
C CYS A 442 -5.91 -14.55 -7.22
N GLY A 443 -5.30 -14.47 -8.40
CA GLY A 443 -4.73 -15.61 -9.10
C GLY A 443 -5.74 -16.43 -9.89
N ASN A 444 -6.76 -16.96 -9.25
CA ASN A 444 -7.71 -17.90 -9.86
C ASN A 444 -9.18 -17.69 -9.43
N ALA A 445 -9.56 -16.45 -9.15
CA ALA A 445 -10.92 -16.13 -8.72
C ALA A 445 -11.98 -16.53 -9.77
N THR A 446 -11.67 -16.39 -11.07
CA THR A 446 -12.56 -16.79 -12.16
C THR A 446 -12.85 -18.30 -12.19
N GLU A 447 -11.97 -19.10 -11.61
CA GLU A 447 -12.13 -20.57 -11.52
C GLU A 447 -12.78 -20.98 -10.19
N ARG A 448 -12.45 -20.27 -9.09
CA ARG A 448 -12.94 -20.58 -7.74
C ARG A 448 -14.36 -20.11 -7.47
N LEU A 449 -14.79 -19.04 -8.12
CA LEU A 449 -16.13 -18.47 -7.96
C LEU A 449 -17.05 -18.98 -9.06
N SER A 450 -18.34 -19.01 -8.77
CA SER A 450 -19.38 -19.46 -9.72
C SER A 450 -20.43 -18.37 -9.91
N ASN A 451 -20.91 -18.20 -11.13
CA ASN A 451 -21.96 -17.23 -11.46
C ASN A 451 -23.19 -17.39 -10.56
N GLY A 452 -23.73 -16.29 -10.09
CA GLY A 452 -24.92 -16.24 -9.28
C GLY A 452 -24.72 -16.54 -7.80
N THR A 453 -23.54 -16.98 -7.38
CA THR A 453 -23.21 -17.19 -5.96
C THR A 453 -23.24 -15.84 -5.24
N LEU A 454 -23.99 -15.75 -4.14
CA LEU A 454 -24.01 -14.57 -3.30
C LEU A 454 -22.74 -14.53 -2.46
N VAL A 455 -22.02 -13.43 -2.52
CA VAL A 455 -20.74 -13.24 -1.82
C VAL A 455 -20.64 -11.88 -1.14
N THR A 456 -19.74 -11.79 -0.19
CA THR A 456 -19.33 -10.56 0.47
C THR A 456 -17.88 -10.29 0.13
N VAL A 457 -17.60 -9.17 -0.51
CA VAL A 457 -16.25 -8.71 -0.84
C VAL A 457 -15.80 -7.71 0.22
N ALA A 458 -14.88 -8.13 1.08
CA ALA A 458 -14.43 -7.35 2.24
C ALA A 458 -13.02 -6.82 2.06
N CYS A 459 -12.87 -5.50 2.04
CA CYS A 459 -11.60 -4.78 2.01
C CYS A 459 -11.28 -4.10 3.34
N SER A 460 -12.05 -4.37 4.39
CA SER A 460 -11.95 -3.72 5.69
C SER A 460 -10.92 -4.32 6.65
N GLU A 461 -10.24 -5.39 6.25
CA GLU A 461 -9.34 -6.18 7.10
C GLU A 461 -7.85 -5.92 6.82
N GLY A 462 -7.53 -4.85 6.12
CA GLY A 462 -6.17 -4.43 5.81
C GLY A 462 -5.80 -4.62 4.35
N ASP A 463 -4.57 -5.04 4.08
CA ASP A 463 -4.04 -5.18 2.72
C ASP A 463 -4.62 -6.36 1.95
N THR A 464 -5.11 -7.36 2.67
CA THR A 464 -5.74 -8.53 2.07
C THR A 464 -7.24 -8.33 2.00
N GLY A 465 -7.78 -8.45 0.79
CA GLY A 465 -9.21 -8.50 0.54
C GLY A 465 -9.71 -9.94 0.48
N TYR A 466 -10.88 -10.18 1.04
CA TYR A 466 -11.47 -11.51 1.10
C TYR A 466 -12.81 -11.54 0.40
N ILE A 467 -13.06 -12.62 -0.32
CA ILE A 467 -14.38 -12.93 -0.88
C ILE A 467 -14.97 -14.06 -0.03
N TYR A 468 -15.99 -13.72 0.76
CA TYR A 468 -16.70 -14.66 1.63
C TYR A 468 -17.95 -15.19 0.97
N GLU A 469 -18.26 -16.46 1.22
CA GLU A 469 -19.51 -17.05 0.81
C GLU A 469 -20.69 -16.45 1.60
N GLY A 470 -21.77 -16.10 0.90
CA GLY A 470 -22.98 -15.55 1.48
C GLY A 470 -22.95 -14.04 1.67
N LEU A 471 -24.07 -13.51 2.15
CA LEU A 471 -24.25 -12.11 2.48
C LEU A 471 -24.00 -11.92 3.99
N LEU A 472 -22.84 -11.42 4.35
CA LEU A 472 -22.48 -11.20 5.75
C LEU A 472 -22.96 -9.82 6.22
N GLU A 473 -23.37 -9.75 7.49
CA GLU A 473 -23.80 -8.50 8.12
C GLU A 473 -22.61 -7.56 8.30
N THR A 474 -22.80 -6.28 7.97
CA THR A 474 -21.78 -5.25 8.00
C THR A 474 -22.20 -4.09 8.88
N GLU A 475 -21.31 -3.59 9.70
CA GLU A 475 -21.45 -2.35 10.45
C GLU A 475 -20.68 -1.22 9.76
N VAL A 476 -21.34 -0.05 9.63
CA VAL A 476 -20.75 1.14 9.03
C VAL A 476 -20.77 2.25 10.08
N THR A 477 -19.60 2.84 10.37
CA THR A 477 -19.44 3.95 11.30
C THR A 477 -18.78 5.13 10.59
N GLU A 478 -19.13 6.36 11.01
CA GLU A 478 -18.45 7.55 10.52
C GLU A 478 -17.19 7.81 11.32
N VAL A 479 -16.11 8.22 10.64
CA VAL A 479 -14.82 8.53 11.25
C VAL A 479 -14.70 10.04 11.44
N THR A 480 -14.48 10.48 12.68
CA THR A 480 -14.20 11.87 13.00
C THR A 480 -12.70 12.11 12.92
N ARG A 481 -12.32 13.13 12.16
CA ARG A 481 -10.93 13.64 12.07
C ARG A 481 -10.91 15.05 12.66
N GLY A 482 -9.83 15.39 13.33
CA GLY A 482 -9.61 16.72 13.86
C GLY A 482 -9.16 16.73 15.30
N GLU A 483 -9.00 17.93 15.85
CA GLU A 483 -8.58 18.12 17.23
C GLU A 483 -9.74 17.82 18.19
N MET A 484 -9.40 17.12 19.26
CA MET A 484 -10.32 16.78 20.34
C MET A 484 -10.08 17.70 21.54
N PRO A 485 -11.10 17.92 22.38
CA PRO A 485 -10.93 18.70 23.61
C PRO A 485 -9.80 18.17 24.49
N HIS A 486 -9.08 19.07 25.15
CA HIS A 486 -8.05 18.68 26.11
C HIS A 486 -8.70 17.99 27.31
N ILE A 487 -8.15 16.83 27.69
CA ILE A 487 -8.51 16.08 28.90
C ILE A 487 -7.24 15.79 29.70
N GLY A 488 -7.39 15.56 31.00
CA GLY A 488 -6.26 15.36 31.91
C GLY A 488 -5.51 14.03 31.78
N LEU A 489 -5.86 13.20 30.81
CA LEU A 489 -5.23 11.91 30.51
C LEU A 489 -5.05 11.72 29.01
N LYS A 490 -4.29 10.69 28.62
CA LYS A 490 -4.01 10.37 27.22
C LYS A 490 -4.92 9.26 26.74
N ILE A 491 -5.54 9.46 25.59
CA ILE A 491 -6.29 8.42 24.88
C ILE A 491 -5.37 7.81 23.83
N MET A 492 -5.12 6.52 23.96
CA MET A 492 -4.27 5.73 23.07
C MET A 492 -5.12 4.68 22.36
N MET A 493 -4.53 3.99 21.39
CA MET A 493 -5.21 2.96 20.62
C MET A 493 -4.61 1.58 20.86
N ASN A 494 -5.46 0.56 20.77
CA ASN A 494 -5.07 -0.83 20.61
C ASN A 494 -4.95 -1.13 19.11
N VAL A 495 -3.78 -1.52 18.64
CA VAL A 495 -3.53 -1.84 17.24
C VAL A 495 -2.95 -3.24 17.12
N GLY A 496 -3.66 -4.16 16.51
CA GLY A 496 -3.18 -5.52 16.25
C GLY A 496 -2.65 -5.70 14.84
N ASN A 497 -3.41 -5.22 13.86
CA ASN A 497 -3.08 -5.36 12.44
C ASN A 497 -2.25 -4.18 11.94
N PRO A 498 -0.96 -4.38 11.57
CA PRO A 498 -0.13 -3.31 11.05
C PRO A 498 -0.68 -2.66 9.79
N GLN A 499 -1.41 -3.41 8.98
CA GLN A 499 -1.96 -2.93 7.71
C GLN A 499 -3.02 -1.85 7.89
N LEU A 500 -3.65 -1.77 9.07
CA LEU A 500 -4.63 -0.74 9.42
C LEU A 500 -4.00 0.47 10.12
N ALA A 501 -2.73 0.42 10.44
CA ALA A 501 -2.06 1.47 11.22
C ALA A 501 -2.07 2.83 10.53
N PHE A 502 -1.87 2.88 9.21
CA PHE A 502 -1.87 4.13 8.44
C PHE A 502 -3.23 4.82 8.41
N ASP A 503 -4.29 4.04 8.53
CA ASP A 503 -5.64 4.57 8.65
C ASP A 503 -5.93 5.04 10.08
N PHE A 504 -5.66 4.18 11.06
CA PHE A 504 -5.93 4.48 12.47
C PHE A 504 -5.15 5.68 13.00
N CYS A 505 -3.92 5.90 12.55
CA CYS A 505 -3.09 7.02 13.02
C CYS A 505 -3.69 8.39 12.68
N GLN A 506 -4.57 8.47 11.72
CA GLN A 506 -5.24 9.70 11.30
C GLN A 506 -6.41 10.08 12.21
N MET A 507 -6.87 9.15 13.04
CA MET A 507 -7.84 9.43 14.10
C MET A 507 -7.18 10.17 15.28
N PRO A 508 -7.96 10.91 16.08
CA PRO A 508 -7.42 11.52 17.30
C PRO A 508 -6.81 10.46 18.22
N ASN A 509 -5.55 10.65 18.64
CA ASN A 509 -4.87 9.71 19.52
C ASN A 509 -3.61 10.33 20.14
N SER A 510 -3.13 9.71 21.20
CA SER A 510 -1.85 10.01 21.85
C SER A 510 -0.82 8.89 21.65
N GLY A 511 -1.02 8.03 20.66
CA GLY A 511 -0.16 6.89 20.34
C GLY A 511 -0.86 5.55 20.51
N VAL A 512 -0.06 4.50 20.58
CA VAL A 512 -0.52 3.11 20.71
C VAL A 512 -0.16 2.58 22.08
N GLY A 513 -1.18 2.26 22.87
CA GLY A 513 -1.00 1.68 24.21
C GLY A 513 -0.81 0.16 24.19
N LEU A 514 -1.21 -0.48 23.13
CA LEU A 514 -1.03 -1.91 22.91
C LEU A 514 -0.90 -2.23 21.43
N ALA A 515 0.31 -2.60 21.02
CA ALA A 515 0.56 -3.24 19.73
C ALA A 515 0.86 -4.73 19.99
N ARG A 516 0.07 -5.61 19.36
CA ARG A 516 0.17 -7.06 19.59
C ARG A 516 0.99 -7.71 18.49
N LEU A 517 2.02 -8.46 18.87
CA LEU A 517 2.86 -9.23 17.94
C LEU A 517 2.16 -10.46 17.40
N GLU A 518 1.17 -10.98 18.10
CA GLU A 518 0.45 -12.20 17.71
C GLU A 518 -0.19 -12.11 16.34
N PHE A 519 -0.73 -10.95 15.98
CA PHE A 519 -1.29 -10.76 14.64
C PHE A 519 -0.22 -10.89 13.56
N ILE A 520 0.94 -10.27 13.76
CA ILE A 520 2.06 -10.33 12.83
C ILE A 520 2.56 -11.77 12.68
N ILE A 521 2.73 -12.46 13.80
CA ILE A 521 3.20 -13.85 13.82
C ILE A 521 2.19 -14.78 13.13
N ASN A 522 0.92 -14.64 13.42
CA ASN A 522 -0.13 -15.46 12.79
C ASN A 522 -0.29 -15.21 11.30
N ASN A 523 -0.34 -13.95 10.87
CA ASN A 523 -0.81 -13.60 9.54
C ASN A 523 0.34 -13.31 8.56
N ASN A 524 1.45 -12.76 9.05
CA ASN A 524 2.57 -12.39 8.19
C ASN A 524 3.70 -13.43 8.19
N ILE A 525 3.79 -14.23 9.22
CA ILE A 525 4.80 -15.29 9.37
C ILE A 525 4.16 -16.66 9.24
N GLY A 526 3.22 -17.01 10.09
CA GLY A 526 2.45 -18.25 10.03
C GLY A 526 3.18 -19.51 10.48
N VAL A 527 4.47 -19.43 10.82
CA VAL A 527 5.33 -20.57 11.18
C VAL A 527 5.76 -20.45 12.63
N HIS A 528 5.75 -21.57 13.34
CA HIS A 528 6.27 -21.62 14.71
C HIS A 528 7.77 -21.26 14.73
N PRO A 529 8.20 -20.39 15.65
CA PRO A 529 9.60 -19.92 15.66
C PRO A 529 10.62 -21.03 15.82
N LYS A 530 10.29 -22.12 16.51
CA LYS A 530 11.21 -23.27 16.66
C LYS A 530 11.35 -24.06 15.37
N ALA A 531 10.34 -24.12 14.51
CA ALA A 531 10.47 -24.71 13.17
C ALA A 531 11.45 -23.89 12.30
N ILE A 532 11.42 -22.59 12.43
CA ILE A 532 12.38 -21.67 11.80
C ILE A 532 13.82 -21.95 12.29
N LEU A 533 14.00 -22.10 13.60
CA LEU A 533 15.32 -22.31 14.21
C LEU A 533 15.88 -23.70 13.91
N ASP A 534 15.04 -24.74 13.86
CA ASP A 534 15.46 -26.10 13.56
C ASP A 534 15.73 -26.35 12.08
N TYR A 535 15.23 -25.48 11.19
CA TYR A 535 15.49 -25.60 9.76
C TYR A 535 17.00 -25.65 9.47
N PRO A 536 17.50 -26.55 8.62
CA PRO A 536 16.77 -27.48 7.75
C PRO A 536 16.47 -28.88 8.37
N ASN A 537 16.78 -29.10 9.65
CA ASN A 537 16.67 -30.38 10.33
C ASN A 537 15.23 -30.67 10.82
N ILE A 538 14.30 -30.63 9.91
CA ILE A 538 12.87 -30.87 10.11
C ILE A 538 12.37 -31.84 9.04
N ASP A 539 11.15 -32.37 9.21
CA ASP A 539 10.61 -33.32 8.21
C ASP A 539 10.39 -32.62 6.85
N SER A 540 10.31 -33.41 5.78
CA SER A 540 10.30 -32.88 4.40
C SER A 540 9.09 -32.01 4.09
N ASP A 541 7.92 -32.32 4.64
CA ASP A 541 6.70 -31.54 4.40
C ASP A 541 6.76 -30.18 5.12
N LEU A 542 7.23 -30.20 6.36
CA LEU A 542 7.45 -28.98 7.13
C LEU A 542 8.53 -28.12 6.49
N LYS A 543 9.62 -28.72 6.01
CA LYS A 543 10.69 -28.03 5.30
C LYS A 543 10.17 -27.30 4.05
N LYS A 544 9.36 -27.96 3.24
CA LYS A 544 8.72 -27.35 2.06
C LYS A 544 7.80 -26.18 2.43
N ALA A 545 7.01 -26.35 3.49
CA ALA A 545 6.12 -25.30 3.97
C ALA A 545 6.91 -24.07 4.43
N VAL A 546 8.00 -24.26 5.18
CA VAL A 546 8.88 -23.18 5.64
C VAL A 546 9.54 -22.47 4.45
N GLU A 547 10.10 -23.22 3.51
CA GLU A 547 10.73 -22.66 2.30
C GLU A 547 9.74 -21.86 1.45
N SER A 548 8.50 -22.31 1.37
CA SER A 548 7.44 -21.64 0.62
C SER A 548 7.12 -20.25 1.18
N VAL A 549 6.97 -20.13 2.51
CA VAL A 549 6.65 -18.82 3.12
C VAL A 549 7.87 -17.89 3.21
N ALA A 550 9.08 -18.46 3.30
CA ALA A 550 10.33 -17.70 3.42
C ALA A 550 10.90 -17.20 2.08
N ARG A 551 10.18 -17.37 0.99
CA ARG A 551 10.61 -16.88 -0.33
C ARG A 551 10.95 -15.39 -0.31
N GLY A 552 12.01 -15.02 -1.03
CA GLY A 552 12.48 -13.64 -1.10
C GLY A 552 13.38 -13.21 0.04
N HIS A 553 13.63 -14.06 1.01
CA HIS A 553 14.51 -13.80 2.16
C HIS A 553 15.77 -14.67 2.12
N ALA A 554 16.84 -14.17 2.76
CA ALA A 554 18.14 -14.87 2.76
C ALA A 554 18.07 -16.25 3.42
N SER A 555 17.20 -16.42 4.41
CA SER A 555 17.01 -17.68 5.16
C SER A 555 15.63 -17.64 5.85
N PRO A 556 15.10 -18.77 6.32
CA PRO A 556 13.90 -18.79 7.16
C PRO A 556 14.03 -17.92 8.41
N ARG A 557 15.20 -17.91 9.06
CA ARG A 557 15.46 -17.06 10.22
C ARG A 557 15.38 -15.56 9.85
N ALA A 558 16.01 -15.17 8.75
CA ALA A 558 15.92 -13.81 8.23
C ALA A 558 14.46 -13.43 7.93
N PHE A 559 13.70 -14.33 7.32
CA PHE A 559 12.27 -14.13 7.06
C PHE A 559 11.48 -13.82 8.34
N TYR A 560 11.67 -14.61 9.40
CA TYR A 560 10.96 -14.41 10.67
C TYR A 560 11.27 -13.03 11.26
N VAL A 561 12.55 -12.69 11.36
CA VAL A 561 13.00 -11.42 11.93
C VAL A 561 12.57 -10.24 11.04
N ASP A 562 12.72 -10.37 9.73
CA ASP A 562 12.32 -9.31 8.77
C ASP A 562 10.82 -9.01 8.86
N LYS A 563 9.97 -10.03 8.83
CA LYS A 563 8.52 -9.86 8.89
C LYS A 563 8.06 -9.30 10.23
N LEU A 564 8.67 -9.73 11.31
CA LEU A 564 8.37 -9.21 12.63
C LEU A 564 8.79 -7.73 12.75
N ALA A 565 9.99 -7.40 12.31
CA ALA A 565 10.48 -6.02 12.27
C ALA A 565 9.63 -5.12 11.37
N GLU A 566 9.24 -5.60 10.18
CA GLU A 566 8.38 -4.87 9.25
C GLU A 566 7.01 -4.56 9.85
N GLY A 567 6.37 -5.51 10.52
CA GLY A 567 5.09 -5.29 11.19
C GLY A 567 5.18 -4.25 12.31
N ILE A 568 6.19 -4.36 13.15
CA ILE A 568 6.45 -3.39 14.23
C ILE A 568 6.77 -2.01 13.65
N ALA A 569 7.65 -1.95 12.67
CA ALA A 569 8.06 -0.69 12.02
C ALA A 569 6.89 0.02 11.34
N THR A 570 5.97 -0.71 10.73
CA THR A 570 4.77 -0.14 10.10
C THR A 570 3.90 0.59 11.13
N ILE A 571 3.67 -0.01 12.30
CA ILE A 571 2.90 0.63 13.38
C ILE A 571 3.68 1.83 13.92
N ALA A 572 4.96 1.68 14.19
CA ALA A 572 5.80 2.74 14.73
C ALA A 572 5.88 3.95 13.79
N ALA A 573 6.05 3.71 12.50
CA ALA A 573 6.10 4.76 11.47
C ALA A 573 4.77 5.49 11.33
N ALA A 574 3.65 4.76 11.38
CA ALA A 574 2.31 5.34 11.29
C ALA A 574 2.06 6.37 12.40
N PHE A 575 2.48 6.07 13.62
CA PHE A 575 2.24 6.92 14.79
C PHE A 575 3.41 7.84 15.14
N TRP A 576 4.53 7.74 14.43
CA TRP A 576 5.71 8.56 14.67
C TRP A 576 5.38 10.06 14.76
N PRO A 577 5.87 10.84 15.75
CA PRO A 577 6.78 10.43 16.86
C PRO A 577 6.06 10.00 18.16
N LYS A 578 4.76 9.74 18.11
CA LYS A 578 3.99 9.34 19.30
C LYS A 578 4.42 7.95 19.77
N PRO A 579 4.34 7.66 21.08
CA PRO A 579 4.78 6.38 21.62
C PRO A 579 3.93 5.22 21.10
N VAL A 580 4.60 4.11 20.84
CA VAL A 580 3.98 2.83 20.48
C VAL A 580 4.49 1.76 21.44
N ILE A 581 3.61 1.25 22.27
CA ILE A 581 3.95 0.22 23.26
C ILE A 581 3.72 -1.14 22.62
N VAL A 582 4.79 -1.87 22.37
CA VAL A 582 4.78 -3.19 21.77
C VAL A 582 4.80 -4.24 22.86
N ARG A 583 3.74 -5.02 22.95
CA ARG A 583 3.72 -6.20 23.83
C ARG A 583 4.45 -7.35 23.17
N LEU A 584 5.39 -7.93 23.88
CA LEU A 584 6.05 -9.17 23.47
C LEU A 584 5.01 -10.28 23.26
N SER A 585 5.33 -11.26 22.44
CA SER A 585 4.40 -12.32 22.07
C SER A 585 3.78 -13.03 23.28
N ASP A 586 2.46 -13.14 23.30
CA ASP A 586 1.71 -13.75 24.41
C ASP A 586 0.73 -14.81 23.88
N PHE A 587 1.24 -15.72 23.05
CA PHE A 587 0.48 -16.91 22.70
C PHE A 587 0.49 -17.94 23.84
N LYS A 588 -0.67 -18.52 24.04
CA LYS A 588 -0.78 -19.75 24.84
C LYS A 588 -0.33 -20.95 24.01
N SER A 589 -0.03 -22.08 24.66
CA SER A 589 0.43 -23.28 23.95
C SER A 589 -0.54 -23.77 22.88
N ASN A 590 -1.86 -23.70 23.12
CA ASN A 590 -2.88 -24.09 22.14
C ASN A 590 -2.93 -23.13 20.93
N GLU A 591 -2.55 -21.88 21.09
CA GLU A 591 -2.49 -20.90 20.01
C GLU A 591 -1.19 -21.07 19.18
N TYR A 592 -0.04 -21.23 19.82
CA TYR A 592 1.22 -21.56 19.13
C TYR A 592 1.15 -22.86 18.34
N LYS A 593 0.35 -23.82 18.86
CA LYS A 593 0.17 -25.10 18.20
C LYS A 593 -0.48 -25.00 16.82
N LYS A 594 -1.27 -23.96 16.59
CA LYS A 594 -1.92 -23.70 15.30
C LYS A 594 -1.00 -23.18 14.21
N LEU A 595 0.18 -22.67 14.58
CA LEU A 595 1.18 -22.27 13.61
C LEU A 595 1.78 -23.49 12.89
N ILE A 596 2.28 -23.27 11.68
CA ILE A 596 2.94 -24.33 10.90
C ILE A 596 4.07 -24.92 11.74
N GLY A 597 4.05 -26.24 11.96
CA GLY A 597 4.98 -26.96 12.81
C GLY A 597 4.73 -26.87 14.31
N GLY A 598 3.73 -26.13 14.76
CA GLY A 598 3.45 -25.87 16.17
C GLY A 598 3.16 -27.12 17.00
N SER A 599 2.45 -28.10 16.42
CA SER A 599 2.13 -29.34 17.11
C SER A 599 3.37 -30.16 17.52
N ARG A 600 4.50 -29.98 16.85
CA ARG A 600 5.77 -30.63 17.17
C ARG A 600 6.41 -30.07 18.44
N TYR A 601 6.21 -28.81 18.74
CA TYR A 601 6.96 -28.07 19.75
C TYR A 601 6.18 -27.70 21.00
N GLU A 602 4.86 -27.65 20.90
CA GLU A 602 4.02 -27.19 22.00
C GLU A 602 3.54 -28.35 22.88
N PRO A 603 3.57 -28.17 24.21
CA PRO A 603 3.05 -29.18 25.14
C PRO A 603 1.53 -29.24 25.09
N GLU A 604 0.97 -30.39 25.46
CA GLU A 604 -0.46 -30.49 25.79
C GLU A 604 -0.66 -29.99 27.21
N GLU A 605 -1.54 -29.04 27.38
CA GLU A 605 -1.87 -28.46 28.69
C GLU A 605 -3.39 -28.51 28.90
N GLU A 606 -3.81 -28.91 30.10
CA GLU A 606 -5.24 -28.90 30.47
C GLU A 606 -5.81 -27.47 30.51
N ASN A 607 -5.01 -26.52 30.99
CA ASN A 607 -5.38 -25.10 31.05
C ASN A 607 -4.23 -24.22 30.52
N PRO A 608 -4.18 -24.01 29.20
CA PRO A 608 -3.14 -23.18 28.60
C PRO A 608 -3.12 -21.74 29.13
N MET A 609 -4.23 -21.23 29.63
CA MET A 609 -4.33 -19.91 30.22
C MET A 609 -3.39 -19.72 31.41
N LEU A 610 -3.24 -20.75 32.23
CA LEU A 610 -2.35 -20.79 33.41
C LEU A 610 -1.00 -21.45 33.12
N GLY A 611 -0.73 -21.77 31.87
CA GLY A 611 0.37 -22.59 31.45
C GLY A 611 1.60 -21.83 30.98
N PHE A 612 2.22 -22.38 29.94
CA PHE A 612 3.47 -21.94 29.35
C PHE A 612 3.26 -20.73 28.42
N ARG A 613 3.25 -19.56 29.02
CA ARG A 613 3.02 -18.29 28.31
C ARG A 613 3.77 -17.11 28.95
N GLY A 614 3.95 -16.04 28.18
CA GLY A 614 4.53 -14.78 28.64
C GLY A 614 5.98 -14.94 29.13
N ALA A 615 6.32 -14.27 30.20
CA ALA A 615 7.68 -14.25 30.75
C ALA A 615 8.26 -15.64 31.03
N SER A 616 7.44 -16.59 31.51
CA SER A 616 7.89 -17.98 31.75
C SER A 616 8.44 -18.62 30.50
N ARG A 617 7.82 -18.32 29.36
CA ARG A 617 8.25 -18.86 28.05
C ARG A 617 9.59 -18.28 27.63
N TYR A 618 9.77 -16.97 27.72
CA TYR A 618 10.98 -16.28 27.29
C TYR A 618 12.23 -16.70 28.05
N ILE A 619 12.09 -16.91 29.34
CA ILE A 619 13.22 -17.31 30.20
C ILE A 619 13.50 -18.80 30.20
N SER A 620 12.68 -19.61 29.53
CA SER A 620 12.89 -21.04 29.41
C SER A 620 14.00 -21.40 28.42
N ALA A 621 14.67 -22.53 28.66
CA ALA A 621 15.66 -23.05 27.73
C ALA A 621 15.03 -23.42 26.38
N GLU A 622 13.79 -23.87 26.39
CA GLU A 622 13.05 -24.29 25.20
C GLU A 622 12.67 -23.16 24.25
N PHE A 623 12.50 -21.92 24.75
CA PHE A 623 12.04 -20.80 23.96
C PHE A 623 13.01 -19.62 23.88
N GLY A 624 14.11 -19.65 24.61
CA GLY A 624 15.06 -18.55 24.70
C GLY A 624 15.61 -18.07 23.36
N GLU A 625 15.92 -18.96 22.43
CA GLU A 625 16.41 -18.62 21.09
C GLU A 625 15.29 -18.02 20.21
N ALA A 626 14.05 -18.50 20.37
CA ALA A 626 12.89 -17.90 19.70
C ALA A 626 12.64 -16.49 20.20
N PHE A 627 12.73 -16.26 21.50
CA PHE A 627 12.64 -14.92 22.09
C PHE A 627 13.76 -13.99 21.61
N ALA A 628 14.97 -14.52 21.39
CA ALA A 628 16.06 -13.73 20.82
C ALA A 628 15.73 -13.13 19.46
N MET A 629 14.94 -13.81 18.64
CA MET A 629 14.48 -13.27 17.35
C MET A 629 13.53 -12.06 17.53
N GLU A 630 12.66 -12.09 18.54
CA GLU A 630 11.80 -10.94 18.88
C GLU A 630 12.66 -9.74 19.32
N CYS A 631 13.65 -9.97 20.15
CA CYS A 631 14.58 -8.93 20.60
C CYS A 631 15.37 -8.33 19.45
N GLU A 632 15.83 -9.17 18.52
CA GLU A 632 16.54 -8.71 17.32
C GLU A 632 15.66 -7.82 16.45
N ALA A 633 14.40 -8.20 16.24
CA ALA A 633 13.44 -7.39 15.49
C ALA A 633 13.19 -6.02 16.14
N LEU A 634 12.95 -5.99 17.44
CA LEU A 634 12.74 -4.75 18.20
C LEU A 634 13.95 -3.83 18.16
N LYS A 635 15.13 -4.40 18.31
CA LYS A 635 16.40 -3.66 18.26
C LYS A 635 16.64 -3.07 16.86
N ARG A 636 16.35 -3.83 15.81
CA ARG A 636 16.44 -3.35 14.42
C ARG A 636 15.53 -2.16 14.19
N VAL A 637 14.29 -2.24 14.63
CA VAL A 637 13.30 -1.15 14.46
C VAL A 637 13.73 0.11 15.20
N ARG A 638 14.17 -0.02 16.45
CA ARG A 638 14.58 1.13 17.24
C ARG A 638 15.87 1.77 16.74
N ASN A 639 16.88 0.97 16.45
CA ASN A 639 18.24 1.45 16.16
C ASN A 639 18.45 1.67 14.67
N ASP A 640 18.34 0.62 13.87
CA ASP A 640 18.68 0.67 12.44
C ASP A 640 17.64 1.49 11.64
N MET A 641 16.38 1.33 11.97
CA MET A 641 15.28 2.07 11.35
C MET A 641 15.01 3.43 12.01
N GLY A 642 15.59 3.69 13.16
CA GLY A 642 15.47 4.96 13.86
C GLY A 642 14.11 5.24 14.49
N LEU A 643 13.27 4.23 14.63
CA LEU A 643 11.92 4.35 15.19
C LEU A 643 11.96 4.19 16.72
N SER A 644 12.58 5.17 17.39
CA SER A 644 12.80 5.19 18.84
C SER A 644 11.53 5.42 19.67
N ASN A 645 10.39 5.65 19.03
CA ASN A 645 9.09 5.76 19.70
C ASN A 645 8.52 4.39 20.16
N ILE A 646 9.15 3.28 19.80
CA ILE A 646 8.81 1.95 20.31
C ILE A 646 9.19 1.85 21.78
N GLU A 647 8.25 1.39 22.57
CA GLU A 647 8.43 0.96 23.97
C GLU A 647 8.08 -0.51 24.08
N ILE A 648 8.55 -1.20 25.09
CA ILE A 648 8.36 -2.64 25.25
C ILE A 648 7.47 -2.93 26.46
N MET A 649 6.51 -3.84 26.27
CA MET A 649 5.66 -4.35 27.35
C MET A 649 5.82 -5.85 27.51
N VAL A 650 6.12 -6.29 28.72
CA VAL A 650 6.30 -7.70 29.06
C VAL A 650 5.01 -8.27 29.62
N PRO A 651 4.42 -9.29 28.96
CA PRO A 651 3.18 -9.88 29.41
C PRO A 651 3.41 -11.00 30.43
N PHE A 652 2.43 -11.20 31.29
CA PHE A 652 2.26 -12.34 32.16
C PHE A 652 3.48 -12.68 33.01
N VAL A 653 3.93 -11.70 33.79
CA VAL A 653 5.04 -11.82 34.72
C VAL A 653 4.48 -12.25 36.08
N ARG A 654 4.75 -13.49 36.50
CA ARG A 654 4.14 -14.06 37.70
C ARG A 654 4.86 -13.67 38.99
N THR A 655 6.18 -13.64 38.97
CA THR A 655 7.02 -13.47 40.16
C THR A 655 8.07 -12.40 39.98
N LEU A 656 8.58 -11.87 41.10
CA LEU A 656 9.68 -10.91 41.07
C LEU A 656 10.93 -11.51 40.42
N LYS A 657 11.19 -12.78 40.61
CA LYS A 657 12.32 -13.49 39.97
C LYS A 657 12.16 -13.54 38.45
N GLN A 658 10.95 -13.77 37.94
CA GLN A 658 10.68 -13.71 36.50
C GLN A 658 10.90 -12.28 35.96
N ALA A 659 10.48 -11.27 36.69
CA ALA A 659 10.72 -9.87 36.33
C ALA A 659 12.22 -9.56 36.20
N GLU A 660 13.00 -9.97 37.17
CA GLU A 660 14.47 -9.81 37.15
C GLU A 660 15.08 -10.52 35.93
N ARG A 661 14.71 -11.77 35.71
CA ARG A 661 15.27 -12.58 34.62
C ARG A 661 14.90 -12.08 33.24
N VAL A 662 13.63 -11.72 33.00
CA VAL A 662 13.20 -11.25 31.67
C VAL A 662 13.80 -9.89 31.33
N THR A 663 13.89 -8.96 32.31
CA THR A 663 14.53 -7.67 32.07
C THR A 663 16.04 -7.80 31.87
N GLY A 664 16.66 -8.76 32.57
CA GLY A 664 18.07 -9.13 32.34
C GLY A 664 18.31 -9.68 30.95
N MET A 665 17.43 -10.56 30.45
CA MET A 665 17.52 -11.10 29.09
C MET A 665 17.35 -10.01 28.02
N LEU A 666 16.40 -9.10 28.21
CA LEU A 666 16.22 -7.95 27.31
C LEU A 666 17.49 -7.08 27.26
N ALA A 667 18.09 -6.81 28.42
CA ALA A 667 19.36 -6.06 28.50
C ALA A 667 20.50 -6.79 27.80
N ASP A 668 20.61 -8.12 27.97
CA ASP A 668 21.63 -8.94 27.30
C ASP A 668 21.49 -8.89 25.77
N HIS A 669 20.29 -8.73 25.26
CA HIS A 669 20.01 -8.51 23.84
C HIS A 669 20.13 -7.04 23.40
N GLY A 670 20.61 -6.15 24.24
CA GLY A 670 20.80 -4.74 23.91
C GLY A 670 19.59 -3.85 24.11
N LEU A 671 18.51 -4.35 24.71
CA LEU A 671 17.29 -3.59 25.03
C LEU A 671 17.33 -3.17 26.51
N VAL A 672 18.08 -2.11 26.77
CA VAL A 672 18.33 -1.57 28.10
C VAL A 672 17.46 -0.36 28.33
N ARG A 673 16.76 -0.32 29.49
CA ARG A 673 15.95 0.85 29.88
C ARG A 673 16.83 2.08 30.03
N GLU A 674 16.33 3.23 29.61
CA GLU A 674 17.04 4.51 29.79
C GLU A 674 17.38 4.77 31.25
N SER A 675 16.46 4.49 32.16
CA SER A 675 16.66 4.59 33.62
C SER A 675 17.79 3.72 34.19
N GLN A 676 18.27 2.75 33.41
CA GLN A 676 19.37 1.85 33.77
C GLN A 676 20.59 2.00 32.82
N GLY A 677 20.76 3.18 32.24
CA GLY A 677 21.89 3.49 31.36
C GLY A 677 21.68 3.19 29.88
N GLY A 678 20.45 2.84 29.46
CA GLY A 678 20.07 2.69 28.06
C GLY A 678 19.97 4.03 27.34
N LYS A 679 19.70 3.96 26.04
CA LYS A 679 19.66 5.13 25.15
C LYS A 679 18.27 5.30 24.51
N ASP A 680 18.08 6.48 23.95
CA ASP A 680 16.93 6.85 23.09
C ASP A 680 15.56 6.67 23.75
N GLY A 681 15.48 6.91 25.05
CA GLY A 681 14.25 6.93 25.81
C GLY A 681 13.53 5.59 25.94
N LEU A 682 14.24 4.46 25.85
CA LEU A 682 13.60 3.15 25.95
C LEU A 682 12.97 2.95 27.33
N ARG A 683 11.66 2.77 27.35
CA ARG A 683 10.91 2.32 28.51
C ARG A 683 10.51 0.86 28.33
N ILE A 684 10.64 0.07 29.40
CA ILE A 684 10.13 -1.29 29.48
C ILE A 684 9.10 -1.32 30.59
N ILE A 685 7.86 -1.61 30.24
CA ILE A 685 6.74 -1.67 31.18
C ILE A 685 6.26 -3.11 31.34
N MET A 686 5.58 -3.36 32.44
CA MET A 686 4.96 -4.67 32.70
C MET A 686 3.45 -4.60 32.46
N MET A 687 2.91 -5.63 31.82
CA MET A 687 1.47 -5.82 31.84
C MET A 687 1.01 -6.27 33.23
N CYS A 688 0.20 -5.47 33.90
CA CYS A 688 -0.38 -5.79 35.19
C CYS A 688 -1.65 -6.60 34.96
N GLU A 689 -1.54 -7.90 34.98
CA GLU A 689 -2.62 -8.81 34.62
C GLU A 689 -2.71 -10.08 35.48
N VAL A 690 -1.72 -10.29 36.34
CA VAL A 690 -1.72 -11.36 37.35
C VAL A 690 -1.89 -10.67 38.70
N PRO A 691 -2.76 -11.16 39.61
CA PRO A 691 -2.96 -10.54 40.92
C PRO A 691 -1.69 -10.27 41.72
N SER A 692 -0.66 -11.11 41.60
CA SER A 692 0.65 -10.86 42.21
C SER A 692 1.28 -9.53 41.76
N ASN A 693 1.01 -9.07 40.53
CA ASN A 693 1.51 -7.81 40.01
C ASN A 693 0.95 -6.61 40.77
N ALA A 694 -0.33 -6.64 41.11
CA ALA A 694 -0.97 -5.59 41.90
C ALA A 694 -0.59 -5.66 43.38
N ILE A 695 -0.49 -6.86 43.94
CA ILE A 695 -0.16 -7.08 45.35
C ILE A 695 1.24 -6.59 45.67
N LEU A 696 2.19 -6.90 44.82
CA LEU A 696 3.60 -6.50 44.95
C LEU A 696 4.00 -5.38 43.98
N ALA A 697 3.11 -4.49 43.65
CA ALA A 697 3.31 -3.50 42.61
C ALA A 697 4.59 -2.65 42.81
N GLU A 698 4.84 -2.23 44.04
CA GLU A 698 6.04 -1.41 44.36
C GLU A 698 7.34 -2.19 44.07
N GLN A 699 7.39 -3.47 44.40
CA GLN A 699 8.55 -4.32 44.15
C GLN A 699 8.75 -4.63 42.66
N PHE A 700 7.69 -4.88 41.91
CA PHE A 700 7.78 -5.07 40.47
C PHE A 700 8.31 -3.83 39.76
N LEU A 701 7.98 -2.64 40.24
CA LEU A 701 8.43 -1.36 39.67
C LEU A 701 9.93 -1.14 39.81
N ALA A 702 10.65 -1.92 40.60
CA ALA A 702 12.12 -1.90 40.58
C ALA A 702 12.70 -2.38 39.24
N TYR A 703 11.96 -3.22 38.53
CA TYR A 703 12.37 -3.81 37.25
C TYR A 703 11.75 -3.15 36.03
N PHE A 704 10.70 -2.36 36.20
CA PHE A 704 9.92 -1.77 35.11
C PHE A 704 9.75 -0.26 35.28
N ASP A 705 9.58 0.43 34.14
CA ASP A 705 9.37 1.88 34.09
C ASP A 705 7.89 2.27 34.24
N GLY A 706 7.02 1.30 34.40
CA GLY A 706 5.60 1.47 34.61
C GLY A 706 4.81 0.21 34.36
N MET A 707 3.49 0.36 34.34
CA MET A 707 2.56 -0.75 34.12
C MET A 707 1.48 -0.37 33.11
N SER A 708 0.96 -1.36 32.43
CA SER A 708 -0.30 -1.28 31.70
C SER A 708 -1.22 -2.38 32.19
N ILE A 709 -2.44 -2.02 32.59
CA ILE A 709 -3.38 -2.96 33.17
C ILE A 709 -4.01 -3.79 32.05
N GLY A 710 -3.84 -5.11 32.09
CA GLY A 710 -4.53 -6.08 31.26
C GLY A 710 -5.78 -6.54 31.97
N SER A 711 -6.87 -5.79 31.89
CA SER A 711 -8.07 -5.99 32.70
C SER A 711 -8.76 -7.32 32.43
N ASN A 712 -8.66 -7.87 31.23
CA ASN A 712 -9.28 -9.17 30.90
C ASN A 712 -8.67 -10.31 31.72
N ASP A 713 -7.36 -10.46 31.65
CA ASP A 713 -6.64 -11.51 32.38
C ASP A 713 -6.67 -11.26 33.88
N LEU A 714 -6.54 -10.00 34.31
CA LEU A 714 -6.63 -9.63 35.71
C LEU A 714 -8.00 -10.00 36.31
N THR A 715 -9.09 -9.77 35.61
CA THR A 715 -10.45 -10.13 36.03
C THR A 715 -10.57 -11.65 36.13
N GLN A 716 -10.14 -12.36 35.10
CA GLN A 716 -10.18 -13.82 35.07
C GLN A 716 -9.46 -14.45 36.27
N LEU A 717 -8.27 -13.97 36.55
CA LEU A 717 -7.43 -14.53 37.61
C LEU A 717 -7.84 -14.05 39.00
N THR A 718 -8.33 -12.84 39.14
CA THR A 718 -8.83 -12.32 40.43
C THR A 718 -10.11 -13.04 40.87
N LEU A 719 -11.04 -13.29 39.92
CA LEU A 719 -12.32 -13.94 40.21
C LEU A 719 -12.27 -15.45 40.06
N GLY A 720 -11.19 -16.02 39.53
CA GLY A 720 -11.09 -17.47 39.27
C GLY A 720 -12.07 -17.94 38.20
N LEU A 721 -12.31 -17.11 37.15
CA LEU A 721 -13.25 -17.41 36.07
C LEU A 721 -12.50 -17.64 34.75
N ASP A 722 -12.99 -18.59 33.96
CA ASP A 722 -12.55 -18.72 32.58
C ASP A 722 -13.44 -17.84 31.70
N ARG A 723 -12.86 -16.78 31.09
CA ARG A 723 -13.53 -15.87 30.18
C ARG A 723 -14.16 -16.58 28.97
N ASP A 724 -13.50 -17.63 28.49
CA ASP A 724 -13.89 -18.38 27.29
C ASP A 724 -14.77 -19.59 27.66
N SER A 725 -15.23 -19.69 28.90
CA SER A 725 -16.11 -20.74 29.32
C SER A 725 -17.43 -20.69 28.54
N GLY A 726 -17.79 -21.80 27.91
CA GLY A 726 -19.06 -21.93 27.20
C GLY A 726 -20.31 -22.04 28.14
N LEU A 727 -20.11 -21.91 29.45
CA LEU A 727 -21.19 -21.94 30.42
C LEU A 727 -21.76 -20.53 30.66
N GLU A 728 -22.96 -20.26 30.16
CA GLU A 728 -23.63 -18.97 30.33
C GLU A 728 -23.77 -18.55 31.81
N LEU A 729 -23.89 -19.49 32.70
CA LEU A 729 -23.93 -19.24 34.13
C LEU A 729 -22.71 -18.53 34.69
N LEU A 730 -21.52 -18.79 34.11
CA LEU A 730 -20.28 -18.18 34.55
C LEU A 730 -19.98 -16.89 33.77
N ALA A 731 -20.49 -16.75 32.56
CA ALA A 731 -20.29 -15.59 31.76
C ALA A 731 -20.80 -14.29 32.42
N HIS A 732 -21.85 -14.35 33.16
CA HIS A 732 -22.43 -13.20 33.87
C HIS A 732 -21.57 -12.72 35.05
N ASP A 733 -20.72 -13.56 35.61
CA ASP A 733 -19.84 -13.18 36.72
C ASP A 733 -18.56 -12.48 36.25
N PHE A 734 -18.24 -12.59 34.95
CA PHE A 734 -17.07 -11.91 34.35
C PHE A 734 -17.39 -10.44 34.12
N ASP A 735 -16.99 -9.58 35.03
CA ASP A 735 -17.13 -8.13 34.90
C ASP A 735 -15.84 -7.45 35.37
N GLU A 736 -15.19 -6.73 34.46
CA GLU A 736 -13.94 -5.99 34.70
C GLU A 736 -14.16 -4.84 35.73
N ARG A 737 -15.43 -4.48 36.01
CA ARG A 737 -15.80 -3.47 36.99
C ARG A 737 -16.06 -4.07 38.40
N ASP A 738 -15.88 -5.37 38.56
CA ASP A 738 -16.07 -6.00 39.89
C ASP A 738 -15.21 -5.30 40.96
N PRO A 739 -15.76 -5.09 42.18
CA PRO A 739 -15.00 -4.41 43.24
C PRO A 739 -13.65 -5.02 43.58
N ALA A 740 -13.50 -6.34 43.48
CA ALA A 740 -12.22 -7.02 43.71
C ALA A 740 -11.20 -6.65 42.63
N VAL A 741 -11.64 -6.61 41.36
CA VAL A 741 -10.79 -6.20 40.23
C VAL A 741 -10.42 -4.72 40.36
N LYS A 742 -11.35 -3.86 40.68
CA LYS A 742 -11.11 -2.44 40.97
C LYS A 742 -10.11 -2.23 42.09
N ALA A 743 -10.16 -3.03 43.16
CA ALA A 743 -9.18 -2.94 44.26
C ALA A 743 -7.74 -3.25 43.75
N MET A 744 -7.60 -4.25 42.91
CA MET A 744 -6.29 -4.56 42.30
C MET A 744 -5.79 -3.42 41.40
N ILE A 745 -6.69 -2.87 40.57
CA ILE A 745 -6.37 -1.75 39.67
C ILE A 745 -5.98 -0.50 40.46
N SER A 746 -6.74 -0.13 41.48
CA SER A 746 -6.43 1.02 42.33
C SER A 746 -5.05 0.90 42.98
N ARG A 747 -4.68 -0.30 43.41
CA ARG A 747 -3.38 -0.58 44.03
C ARG A 747 -2.23 -0.38 43.04
N ALA A 748 -2.39 -0.86 41.83
CA ALA A 748 -1.39 -0.67 40.75
C ALA A 748 -1.24 0.82 40.37
N ILE A 749 -2.34 1.55 40.22
CA ILE A 749 -2.33 2.98 39.91
C ILE A 749 -1.61 3.76 41.02
N ALA A 750 -1.96 3.50 42.28
CA ALA A 750 -1.35 4.18 43.43
C ALA A 750 0.17 3.94 43.51
N ALA A 751 0.62 2.72 43.28
CA ALA A 751 2.04 2.37 43.29
C ALA A 751 2.84 3.08 42.19
N CYS A 752 2.32 3.08 40.98
CA CYS A 752 2.95 3.78 39.86
C CYS A 752 3.01 5.30 40.08
N ARG A 753 1.93 5.89 40.55
CA ARG A 753 1.86 7.31 40.82
C ARG A 753 2.83 7.74 41.95
N ALA A 754 2.92 6.94 42.99
CA ALA A 754 3.86 7.20 44.08
C ALA A 754 5.32 7.24 43.65
N GLN A 755 5.68 6.44 42.63
CA GLN A 755 7.03 6.40 42.07
C GLN A 755 7.19 7.30 40.83
N GLY A 756 6.18 8.06 40.43
CA GLY A 756 6.24 8.91 39.24
C GLY A 756 6.38 8.11 37.94
N LYS A 757 5.90 6.87 37.89
CA LYS A 757 6.01 5.97 36.76
C LYS A 757 4.70 5.87 35.97
N TYR A 758 4.80 5.45 34.69
CA TYR A 758 3.68 5.30 33.78
C TYR A 758 2.67 4.27 34.31
N ILE A 759 1.40 4.60 34.18
CA ILE A 759 0.28 3.68 34.41
C ILE A 759 -0.81 3.88 33.39
N GLY A 760 -1.07 2.86 32.59
CA GLY A 760 -2.13 2.83 31.59
C GLY A 760 -2.99 1.58 31.72
N ILE A 761 -4.01 1.51 30.89
CA ILE A 761 -4.86 0.34 30.74
C ILE A 761 -5.02 0.03 29.25
N CYS A 762 -5.00 -1.24 28.87
CA CYS A 762 -5.15 -1.68 27.49
C CYS A 762 -6.13 -2.83 27.31
N GLY A 763 -6.83 -3.22 28.36
CA GLY A 763 -7.88 -4.25 28.26
C GLY A 763 -9.17 -3.74 27.60
N GLN A 764 -10.13 -4.64 27.41
CA GLN A 764 -11.43 -4.36 26.77
C GLN A 764 -12.36 -3.49 27.63
N GLY A 765 -12.19 -3.50 28.95
CA GLY A 765 -13.14 -2.88 29.89
C GLY A 765 -13.53 -1.44 29.55
N PRO A 766 -12.57 -0.52 29.32
CA PRO A 766 -12.91 0.86 29.01
C PRO A 766 -13.60 1.06 27.66
N SER A 767 -13.38 0.16 26.69
CA SER A 767 -14.08 0.18 25.40
C SER A 767 -15.52 -0.31 25.56
N ASP A 768 -15.74 -1.33 26.37
CA ASP A 768 -17.05 -1.95 26.56
C ASP A 768 -17.92 -1.18 27.57
N HIS A 769 -17.29 -0.52 28.53
CA HIS A 769 -17.96 0.14 29.65
C HIS A 769 -17.49 1.58 29.84
N PRO A 770 -18.20 2.57 29.32
CA PRO A 770 -17.81 3.98 29.45
C PRO A 770 -17.70 4.48 30.89
N ASP A 771 -18.52 3.97 31.81
CA ASP A 771 -18.44 4.28 33.25
C ASP A 771 -17.11 3.80 33.86
N PHE A 772 -16.56 2.73 33.36
CA PHE A 772 -15.27 2.22 33.78
C PHE A 772 -14.13 3.17 33.38
N ALA A 773 -14.17 3.74 32.18
CA ALA A 773 -13.22 4.76 31.75
C ALA A 773 -13.25 6.01 32.65
N GLU A 774 -14.44 6.45 33.03
CA GLU A 774 -14.63 7.56 33.97
C GLU A 774 -14.03 7.25 35.35
N TRP A 775 -14.28 6.06 35.89
CA TRP A 775 -13.71 5.63 37.17
C TRP A 775 -12.18 5.61 37.13
N LEU A 776 -11.58 5.10 36.03
CA LEU A 776 -10.13 5.10 35.85
C LEU A 776 -9.55 6.51 35.83
N ALA A 777 -10.22 7.45 35.18
CA ALA A 777 -9.82 8.86 35.17
C ALA A 777 -9.83 9.43 36.61
N ASP A 778 -10.86 9.11 37.40
CA ASP A 778 -10.94 9.55 38.81
C ASP A 778 -9.85 8.93 39.69
N GLU A 779 -9.44 7.70 39.41
CA GLU A 779 -8.31 7.04 40.09
C GLU A 779 -6.95 7.64 39.73
N GLY A 780 -6.88 8.46 38.68
CA GLY A 780 -5.67 9.15 38.25
C GLY A 780 -4.80 8.34 37.29
N ILE A 781 -5.40 7.51 36.46
CA ILE A 781 -4.67 6.80 35.39
C ILE A 781 -4.07 7.80 34.39
N VAL A 782 -2.91 7.49 33.85
CA VAL A 782 -2.20 8.39 32.90
C VAL A 782 -2.72 8.22 31.48
N SER A 783 -3.04 7.00 31.08
CA SER A 783 -3.55 6.73 29.74
C SER A 783 -4.61 5.62 29.74
N ILE A 784 -5.53 5.73 28.77
CA ILE A 784 -6.51 4.69 28.48
C ILE A 784 -6.34 4.32 27.00
N SER A 785 -6.01 3.08 26.74
CA SER A 785 -5.89 2.55 25.39
C SER A 785 -7.18 1.86 24.98
N LEU A 786 -7.74 2.25 23.86
CA LEU A 786 -9.06 1.85 23.39
C LEU A 786 -8.98 1.20 22.01
N ASN A 787 -9.97 0.37 21.72
CA ASN A 787 -10.18 -0.03 20.32
C ASN A 787 -10.52 1.21 19.49
N PRO A 788 -10.05 1.30 18.24
CA PRO A 788 -10.21 2.51 17.43
C PRO A 788 -11.65 3.01 17.30
N ASP A 789 -12.62 2.10 17.23
CA ASP A 789 -14.06 2.42 17.13
C ASP A 789 -14.64 3.13 18.34
N THR A 790 -14.03 3.04 19.51
CA THR A 790 -14.52 3.63 20.76
C THR A 790 -13.75 4.89 21.18
N VAL A 791 -12.70 5.26 20.47
CA VAL A 791 -11.79 6.36 20.83
C VAL A 791 -12.53 7.70 20.92
N VAL A 792 -13.26 8.07 19.89
CA VAL A 792 -13.90 9.40 19.81
C VAL A 792 -14.99 9.55 20.87
N ASP A 793 -15.87 8.56 20.98
CA ASP A 793 -17.00 8.61 21.93
C ASP A 793 -16.52 8.66 23.38
N THR A 794 -15.53 7.84 23.71
CA THR A 794 -14.95 7.84 25.06
C THR A 794 -14.25 9.16 25.37
N TRP A 795 -13.50 9.71 24.42
CA TRP A 795 -12.83 10.99 24.57
C TRP A 795 -13.83 12.14 24.83
N GLN A 796 -14.89 12.21 24.01
CA GLN A 796 -15.94 13.22 24.16
C GLN A 796 -16.65 13.08 25.52
N ARG A 797 -16.91 11.87 25.94
CA ARG A 797 -17.55 11.60 27.24
C ARG A 797 -16.66 12.04 28.41
N LEU A 798 -15.37 11.77 28.37
CA LEU A 798 -14.43 12.24 29.38
C LEU A 798 -14.27 13.76 29.37
N ALA A 799 -14.27 14.39 28.21
CA ALA A 799 -14.21 15.84 28.05
C ALA A 799 -15.46 16.54 28.63
N ALA A 800 -16.63 15.94 28.49
CA ALA A 800 -17.89 16.49 28.99
C ALA A 800 -17.97 16.53 30.53
N ARG A 801 -17.14 15.77 31.23
CA ARG A 801 -17.06 15.78 32.69
C ARG A 801 -16.27 16.97 33.25
N GLY A 802 -15.51 17.65 32.38
CA GLY A 802 -14.74 18.86 32.55
C GLY A 802 -14.00 19.13 33.55
#